data_17606338506711c9d8862e69866942b4
#
_entry.id   17606338506711c9d8862e69866942b4
#
_cell.length_a   1.000
_cell.length_b   1.000
_cell.length_c   1.000
_cell.angle_alpha   90.00
_cell.angle_beta   90.00
_cell.angle_gamma   90.00
#
_symmetry.space_group_name_H-M   'P 1'
#
loop_
_entity.id
_entity.type
_entity.pdbx_description
1 polymer ?
#
loop_
_entity_poly.entity_id
_entity_poly.type
_entity_poly.pdbx_seq_one_letter_code
_entity_poly.pdbx_strand_id
1 'polypeptide(L)'
;MLRNASNAARRAVTELSQYPKPGDTLHGFTLVRSKHVPELELTALHLQHDKTGADYLHIAREDSNNVFSIGFKTNPPDDTGVPHILEHTTLCGSNKYPIRDPFFKMLPRTLSNFMNAFTASDHTFYPFATTNAQDFKNLMSVYLDSTLHPLLKSSDFTQEGWRIGPENPSGDAEESKKLVFKGVVYNEMKGQMSDAGYLYYIRFQDHIFPDINNSGGDPQKITDLTYEQLRKFHAEHYHPSNAKIFTYGNMPLADHLNELDARLQAFERIQADKKIYEPIKLDGPKEVTLYGPLDPLVDADRQYKTSVSWITGDTTDILESFSISLLSTLLMDGYGSPLYRGLIEAGMGADWSPNAGYDSSAKRGIMSIGLTGVQEADVPRLKERIGEILRQVRDTGFDQTKIDGALHQLELSLKHKTANFGFSMLNRLKPRWFNGTDPFDSLAWNDTINAFQRKLAQGGYLEGLLEKYFLNDNTLTFTMAPSTSFGDKLAQEEKDRLAAKIREAEQKAGSKESAWKQFADREMALLQEQNKTNTEDLSCLPTVHVKDIPRRREPVTLREETIAGTSIQWREAPTNGLTYFRAIKTLKNLPDNLRELIPLFTDSIMRLGTKDMTMEQLEDLIKLKTGGVSVGYHSTPSPSDFRQASEGIIFTGMALDRNVPVMYDILRKLILDTNFDSPEASLRIRQLLQASADGIVNDIASSGHRFAVGYAESSLTRSAWLRQQVAGLSQVKLITKLAGRPESDTLEDVISKLKQIQTFALASDDMRTAITCGSESAQENSRSLQQFMKSLPQAAARTESAAPARLVADRKTFFPLPYQVYYGGLSVSTVPYTSPQSAALQILSQLLTHKHLHHEIREKGGAYGGGASYKALDGLFSFYSYRDPNPQNTVSIMRHAGLWAAKRDWTARDIEEAKISVFQSVDAPKAVNQEGMSKFLSGVTEEMKQQKREQLLDVTQEQVKEVAQKYLVGAVDKGDERIAFLGEKHPWADDGSWTLREMNVAGASSE
;
A
#
# COMPACT_ATOMS: atom_id res chain seq x y z
N MET A 1 -28.67 30.18 10.69
CA MET A 1 -29.63 29.49 9.80
C MET A 1 -28.96 28.49 8.85
N LEU A 2 -27.83 28.79 8.21
CA LEU A 2 -27.12 27.82 7.32
C LEU A 2 -26.63 26.58 8.03
N ARG A 3 -26.19 26.65 9.30
CA ARG A 3 -25.78 25.47 10.07
C ARG A 3 -26.93 24.49 10.39
N ASN A 4 -28.14 25.02 10.58
CA ASN A 4 -29.32 24.18 10.85
C ASN A 4 -29.86 23.51 9.58
N ALA A 5 -29.74 24.19 8.41
CA ALA A 5 -30.08 23.59 7.13
C ALA A 5 -29.12 22.44 6.75
N SER A 6 -27.81 22.60 7.03
CA SER A 6 -26.80 21.51 6.81
C SER A 6 -27.05 20.30 7.72
N ASN A 7 -27.48 20.49 8.97
CA ASN A 7 -27.80 19.39 9.87
C ASN A 7 -29.10 18.67 9.52
N ALA A 8 -30.11 19.37 8.97
CA ALA A 8 -31.32 18.76 8.45
C ALA A 8 -31.06 17.92 7.18
N ALA A 9 -30.25 18.45 6.25
CA ALA A 9 -29.81 17.72 5.07
C ALA A 9 -28.97 16.47 5.42
N ARG A 10 -28.14 16.56 6.47
CA ARG A 10 -27.29 15.42 6.94
C ARG A 10 -28.08 14.24 7.48
N ARG A 11 -29.21 14.45 8.12
CA ARG A 11 -30.11 13.37 8.56
C ARG A 11 -30.81 12.70 7.38
N ALA A 12 -31.04 13.43 6.31
CA ALA A 12 -31.82 12.99 5.18
C ALA A 12 -31.23 11.80 4.42
N VAL A 13 -29.89 11.76 4.21
CA VAL A 13 -29.23 10.72 3.39
C VAL A 13 -29.32 9.32 4.03
N THR A 14 -29.36 9.21 5.35
CA THR A 14 -29.42 7.94 6.06
C THR A 14 -30.82 7.51 6.48
N GLU A 15 -31.85 8.31 6.23
CA GLU A 15 -33.23 8.00 6.57
C GLU A 15 -33.89 7.07 5.55
N LEU A 16 -34.29 5.89 5.97
CA LEU A 16 -34.95 4.88 5.11
C LEU A 16 -36.20 5.41 4.38
N SER A 17 -36.93 6.37 5.00
CA SER A 17 -38.14 6.97 4.42
C SER A 17 -37.91 7.69 3.09
N GLN A 18 -36.68 8.01 2.74
CA GLN A 18 -36.33 8.69 1.49
C GLN A 18 -36.10 7.72 0.32
N TYR A 19 -36.00 6.45 0.60
CA TYR A 19 -35.72 5.44 -0.40
C TYR A 19 -36.97 4.64 -0.76
N PRO A 20 -37.01 4.00 -1.94
CA PRO A 20 -38.05 3.05 -2.28
C PRO A 20 -38.23 1.96 -1.21
N LYS A 21 -39.37 1.33 -1.16
CA LYS A 21 -39.60 0.15 -0.30
C LYS A 21 -39.13 -1.11 -1.02
N PRO A 22 -38.76 -2.17 -0.28
CA PRO A 22 -38.51 -3.47 -0.90
C PRO A 22 -39.70 -3.89 -1.80
N GLY A 23 -39.39 -4.24 -3.04
CA GLY A 23 -40.35 -4.55 -4.11
C GLY A 23 -40.65 -3.38 -5.05
N ASP A 24 -40.32 -2.13 -4.69
CA ASP A 24 -40.48 -0.99 -5.59
C ASP A 24 -39.38 -0.96 -6.67
N THR A 25 -39.76 -0.50 -7.87
CA THR A 25 -38.82 -0.35 -9.00
C THR A 25 -38.51 1.12 -9.22
N LEU A 26 -37.22 1.45 -9.42
CA LEU A 26 -36.73 2.77 -9.77
C LEU A 26 -35.65 2.66 -10.87
N HIS A 27 -35.86 3.33 -12.02
CA HIS A 27 -34.94 3.30 -13.15
C HIS A 27 -34.43 1.88 -13.51
N GLY A 28 -35.36 0.92 -13.75
CA GLY A 28 -35.03 -0.44 -14.15
C GLY A 28 -34.40 -1.31 -13.06
N PHE A 29 -34.35 -0.83 -11.82
CA PHE A 29 -33.84 -1.60 -10.66
C PHE A 29 -34.94 -1.80 -9.63
N THR A 30 -35.13 -3.03 -9.20
CA THR A 30 -36.04 -3.38 -8.08
C THR A 30 -35.25 -3.41 -6.79
N LEU A 31 -35.72 -2.69 -5.76
CA LEU A 31 -35.13 -2.76 -4.42
C LEU A 31 -35.52 -4.11 -3.78
N VAL A 32 -34.48 -4.92 -3.53
CA VAL A 32 -34.63 -6.24 -2.91
C VAL A 32 -34.72 -6.09 -1.39
N ARG A 33 -33.85 -5.25 -0.81
CA ARG A 33 -33.71 -5.13 0.64
C ARG A 33 -33.07 -3.79 1.02
N SER A 34 -33.45 -3.26 2.17
CA SER A 34 -32.84 -2.07 2.77
C SER A 34 -32.67 -2.25 4.28
N LYS A 35 -31.60 -1.66 4.85
CA LYS A 35 -31.32 -1.67 6.29
C LYS A 35 -30.60 -0.41 6.72
N HIS A 36 -31.09 0.24 7.79
CA HIS A 36 -30.31 1.25 8.49
C HIS A 36 -29.36 0.57 9.48
N VAL A 37 -28.11 1.01 9.50
CA VAL A 37 -27.01 0.50 10.35
C VAL A 37 -26.49 1.66 11.19
N PRO A 38 -27.10 1.90 12.38
CA PRO A 38 -26.82 3.09 13.17
C PRO A 38 -25.38 3.17 13.69
N GLU A 39 -24.77 2.03 14.02
CA GLU A 39 -23.39 1.98 14.51
C GLU A 39 -22.34 2.44 13.49
N LEU A 40 -22.67 2.37 12.20
CA LEU A 40 -21.85 2.87 11.10
C LEU A 40 -22.37 4.19 10.50
N GLU A 41 -23.48 4.71 11.03
CA GLU A 41 -24.16 5.93 10.53
C GLU A 41 -24.45 5.86 9.02
N LEU A 42 -24.99 4.73 8.53
CA LEU A 42 -25.27 4.49 7.13
C LEU A 42 -26.60 3.77 6.90
N THR A 43 -27.05 3.80 5.64
CA THR A 43 -28.18 2.99 5.15
C THR A 43 -27.72 2.18 3.94
N ALA A 44 -27.86 0.88 4.01
CA ALA A 44 -27.56 -0.05 2.93
C ALA A 44 -28.82 -0.36 2.11
N LEU A 45 -28.69 -0.38 0.78
CA LEU A 45 -29.76 -0.65 -0.18
C LEU A 45 -29.23 -1.68 -1.18
N HIS A 46 -29.88 -2.82 -1.29
CA HIS A 46 -29.56 -3.88 -2.23
C HIS A 46 -30.63 -3.90 -3.32
N LEU A 47 -30.24 -3.66 -4.54
CA LEU A 47 -31.10 -3.61 -5.71
C LEU A 47 -30.63 -4.63 -6.75
N GLN A 48 -31.53 -5.02 -7.63
CA GLN A 48 -31.20 -5.86 -8.78
C GLN A 48 -31.75 -5.20 -10.04
N HIS A 49 -30.94 -5.15 -11.11
CA HIS A 49 -31.39 -4.66 -12.40
C HIS A 49 -32.34 -5.66 -13.05
N ASP A 50 -33.57 -5.24 -13.36
CA ASP A 50 -34.69 -6.13 -13.74
C ASP A 50 -34.37 -6.95 -15.00
N LYS A 51 -33.79 -6.30 -16.03
CA LYS A 51 -33.51 -6.94 -17.32
C LYS A 51 -32.32 -7.89 -17.27
N THR A 52 -31.21 -7.46 -16.73
CA THR A 52 -29.93 -8.22 -16.79
C THR A 52 -29.63 -9.04 -15.54
N GLY A 53 -30.27 -8.69 -14.41
CA GLY A 53 -30.00 -9.32 -13.13
C GLY A 53 -28.67 -8.86 -12.49
N ALA A 54 -28.12 -7.73 -12.93
CA ALA A 54 -26.95 -7.12 -12.27
C ALA A 54 -27.25 -6.82 -10.81
N ASP A 55 -26.31 -7.15 -9.95
CA ASP A 55 -26.41 -7.04 -8.50
C ASP A 55 -25.85 -5.70 -8.05
N TYR A 56 -26.62 -4.88 -7.32
CA TYR A 56 -26.23 -3.52 -6.99
C TYR A 56 -26.41 -3.23 -5.51
N LEU A 57 -25.33 -2.80 -4.85
CA LEU A 57 -25.31 -2.39 -3.44
C LEU A 57 -24.98 -0.89 -3.36
N HIS A 58 -25.91 -0.10 -2.81
CA HIS A 58 -25.69 1.30 -2.47
C HIS A 58 -25.57 1.48 -0.96
N ILE A 59 -24.51 2.15 -0.51
CA ILE A 59 -24.29 2.52 0.88
C ILE A 59 -24.44 4.04 1.00
N ALA A 60 -25.60 4.47 1.44
CA ALA A 60 -25.89 5.87 1.69
C ALA A 60 -25.29 6.32 3.03
N ARG A 61 -24.42 7.31 2.99
CA ARG A 61 -23.76 7.90 4.16
C ARG A 61 -23.47 9.37 3.91
N GLU A 62 -23.52 10.20 4.94
CA GLU A 62 -23.13 11.62 4.85
C GLU A 62 -21.60 11.73 4.75
N ASP A 63 -21.09 11.39 3.58
CA ASP A 63 -19.68 11.45 3.22
C ASP A 63 -19.56 11.93 1.77
N SER A 64 -18.86 13.03 1.58
CA SER A 64 -18.64 13.60 0.25
C SER A 64 -17.64 12.84 -0.61
N ASN A 65 -16.85 11.93 -0.02
CA ASN A 65 -15.93 11.07 -0.78
C ASN A 65 -16.69 9.86 -1.34
N ASN A 66 -17.37 10.09 -2.45
CA ASN A 66 -18.21 9.07 -3.08
C ASN A 66 -17.36 8.03 -3.81
N VAL A 67 -17.73 6.75 -3.67
CA VAL A 67 -17.05 5.61 -4.28
C VAL A 67 -17.99 4.93 -5.27
N PHE A 68 -17.45 4.53 -6.41
CA PHE A 68 -18.06 3.62 -7.38
C PHE A 68 -17.17 2.40 -7.58
N SER A 69 -17.76 1.25 -7.84
CA SER A 69 -17.05 0.09 -8.34
C SER A 69 -17.98 -0.80 -9.16
N ILE A 70 -17.48 -1.32 -10.27
CA ILE A 70 -18.06 -2.47 -10.96
C ILE A 70 -17.06 -3.62 -10.91
N GLY A 71 -17.53 -4.83 -10.61
CA GLY A 71 -16.69 -6.02 -10.54
C GLY A 71 -17.39 -7.24 -11.12
N PHE A 72 -16.60 -8.20 -11.60
CA PHE A 72 -17.05 -9.42 -12.24
C PHE A 72 -16.39 -10.64 -11.60
N LYS A 73 -17.11 -11.76 -11.51
CA LYS A 73 -16.49 -13.04 -11.20
C LYS A 73 -15.63 -13.44 -12.40
N THR A 74 -14.33 -13.64 -12.19
CA THR A 74 -13.35 -13.92 -13.23
C THR A 74 -12.48 -15.12 -12.86
N ASN A 75 -13.14 -16.27 -12.68
CA ASN A 75 -12.46 -17.51 -12.38
C ASN A 75 -11.45 -17.85 -13.50
N PRO A 76 -10.15 -17.93 -13.21
CA PRO A 76 -9.14 -18.21 -14.24
C PRO A 76 -9.21 -19.68 -14.68
N PRO A 77 -9.19 -19.96 -15.99
CA PRO A 77 -9.23 -21.34 -16.51
C PRO A 77 -7.89 -22.07 -16.35
N ASP A 78 -6.80 -21.30 -16.23
CA ASP A 78 -5.42 -21.76 -16.08
C ASP A 78 -4.53 -20.65 -15.48
N ASP A 79 -3.22 -20.88 -15.38
CA ASP A 79 -2.25 -19.94 -14.80
C ASP A 79 -1.69 -18.92 -15.83
N THR A 80 -2.32 -18.77 -16.99
CA THR A 80 -1.87 -17.80 -18.00
C THR A 80 -2.13 -16.35 -17.60
N GLY A 81 -2.86 -16.10 -16.51
CA GLY A 81 -3.17 -14.75 -16.05
C GLY A 81 -4.14 -13.99 -16.95
N VAL A 82 -5.02 -14.72 -17.68
CA VAL A 82 -6.00 -14.07 -18.56
C VAL A 82 -6.86 -13.01 -17.85
N PRO A 83 -7.27 -13.16 -16.56
CA PRO A 83 -8.00 -12.11 -15.86
C PRO A 83 -7.17 -10.82 -15.69
N HIS A 84 -5.88 -10.93 -15.36
CA HIS A 84 -4.98 -9.79 -15.14
C HIS A 84 -4.65 -9.08 -16.45
N ILE A 85 -4.29 -9.82 -17.50
CA ILE A 85 -4.05 -9.22 -18.82
C ILE A 85 -5.32 -8.57 -19.37
N LEU A 86 -6.49 -9.16 -19.08
CA LEU A 86 -7.76 -8.55 -19.44
C LEU A 86 -8.06 -7.28 -18.65
N GLU A 87 -7.74 -7.24 -17.36
CA GLU A 87 -7.83 -6.02 -16.55
C GLU A 87 -7.11 -4.85 -17.25
N HIS A 88 -5.85 -5.05 -17.66
CA HIS A 88 -5.06 -4.05 -18.37
C HIS A 88 -5.67 -3.70 -19.73
N THR A 89 -5.95 -4.69 -20.57
CA THR A 89 -6.40 -4.47 -21.95
C THR A 89 -7.81 -3.89 -22.04
N THR A 90 -8.67 -4.16 -21.05
CA THR A 90 -10.01 -3.55 -20.94
C THR A 90 -9.94 -2.02 -20.86
N LEU A 91 -8.88 -1.49 -20.24
CA LEU A 91 -8.68 -0.06 -20.03
C LEU A 91 -7.93 0.63 -21.20
N CYS A 92 -7.53 -0.11 -22.25
CA CYS A 92 -6.76 0.40 -23.38
C CYS A 92 -7.58 1.07 -24.47
N GLY A 93 -8.92 1.10 -24.36
CA GLY A 93 -9.84 1.74 -25.29
C GLY A 93 -11.20 1.08 -25.36
N SER A 94 -12.24 1.87 -25.63
CA SER A 94 -13.61 1.39 -25.65
C SER A 94 -14.42 2.03 -26.81
N ASN A 95 -15.63 1.54 -27.03
CA ASN A 95 -16.48 2.01 -28.14
C ASN A 95 -16.75 3.51 -28.09
N LYS A 96 -17.04 4.06 -26.91
CA LYS A 96 -17.29 5.49 -26.72
C LYS A 96 -16.00 6.29 -26.63
N TYR A 97 -14.93 5.69 -26.17
CA TYR A 97 -13.62 6.30 -25.96
C TYR A 97 -12.55 5.52 -26.78
N PRO A 98 -12.58 5.62 -28.12
CA PRO A 98 -11.78 4.76 -29.02
C PRO A 98 -10.32 5.23 -29.16
N ILE A 99 -9.80 5.89 -28.15
CA ILE A 99 -8.42 6.35 -28.05
C ILE A 99 -7.56 5.31 -27.35
N ARG A 100 -6.24 5.44 -27.48
CA ARG A 100 -5.30 4.58 -26.79
C ARG A 100 -5.21 4.99 -25.31
N ASP A 101 -5.27 4.01 -24.42
CA ASP A 101 -5.10 4.15 -22.95
C ASP A 101 -5.96 5.26 -22.31
N PRO A 102 -7.30 5.26 -22.49
CA PRO A 102 -8.18 6.29 -21.94
C PRO A 102 -8.08 6.37 -20.40
N PHE A 103 -7.75 5.27 -19.73
CA PHE A 103 -7.54 5.26 -18.28
C PHE A 103 -6.40 6.20 -17.86
N PHE A 104 -5.20 6.06 -18.45
CA PHE A 104 -4.07 6.91 -18.13
C PHE A 104 -4.27 8.36 -18.58
N LYS A 105 -5.01 8.56 -19.67
CA LYS A 105 -5.36 9.90 -20.16
C LYS A 105 -6.46 10.59 -19.33
N MET A 106 -7.26 9.82 -18.59
CA MET A 106 -8.20 10.36 -17.60
C MET A 106 -7.50 10.84 -16.33
N LEU A 107 -6.38 10.22 -15.92
CA LEU A 107 -5.68 10.61 -14.68
C LEU A 107 -5.44 12.13 -14.56
N PRO A 108 -4.94 12.85 -15.57
CA PRO A 108 -4.80 14.31 -15.47
C PRO A 108 -6.09 15.10 -15.75
N ARG A 109 -7.21 14.46 -15.99
CA ARG A 109 -8.51 15.09 -16.36
C ARG A 109 -9.58 14.99 -15.29
N THR A 110 -9.28 14.32 -14.19
CA THR A 110 -10.20 14.03 -13.09
C THR A 110 -9.73 14.69 -11.79
N LEU A 111 -10.65 14.91 -10.87
CA LEU A 111 -10.39 15.30 -9.47
C LEU A 111 -10.52 14.10 -8.52
N SER A 112 -10.48 12.88 -9.05
CA SER A 112 -10.54 11.67 -8.23
C SER A 112 -9.36 11.61 -7.27
N ASN A 113 -9.63 11.21 -6.04
CA ASN A 113 -8.57 10.95 -5.07
C ASN A 113 -8.14 9.48 -5.06
N PHE A 114 -8.86 8.64 -5.78
CA PHE A 114 -8.54 7.25 -6.04
C PHE A 114 -9.14 6.80 -7.37
N MET A 115 -8.33 6.09 -8.18
CA MET A 115 -8.74 5.53 -9.45
C MET A 115 -7.80 4.36 -9.77
N ASN A 116 -8.33 3.13 -9.90
CA ASN A 116 -7.53 1.94 -10.16
C ASN A 116 -8.39 0.79 -10.71
N ALA A 117 -7.75 -0.35 -10.98
CA ALA A 117 -8.36 -1.66 -11.21
C ALA A 117 -7.62 -2.70 -10.37
N PHE A 118 -8.25 -3.83 -10.09
CA PHE A 118 -7.67 -4.91 -9.28
C PHE A 118 -8.16 -6.26 -9.74
N THR A 119 -7.24 -7.20 -9.91
CA THR A 119 -7.52 -8.62 -10.11
C THR A 119 -7.20 -9.39 -8.83
N ALA A 120 -8.22 -9.97 -8.22
CA ALA A 120 -8.11 -10.91 -7.11
C ALA A 120 -8.12 -12.35 -7.64
N SER A 121 -8.03 -13.34 -6.75
CA SER A 121 -7.95 -14.75 -7.16
C SER A 121 -9.13 -15.24 -8.00
N ASP A 122 -10.34 -14.67 -7.80
CA ASP A 122 -11.58 -15.16 -8.42
C ASP A 122 -12.50 -14.05 -8.96
N HIS A 123 -12.08 -12.80 -8.88
CA HIS A 123 -12.85 -11.64 -9.37
C HIS A 123 -11.95 -10.46 -9.72
N THR A 124 -12.40 -9.67 -10.70
CA THR A 124 -11.75 -8.41 -11.11
C THR A 124 -12.71 -7.25 -10.89
N PHE A 125 -12.22 -6.11 -10.39
CA PHE A 125 -13.07 -4.95 -10.11
C PHE A 125 -12.37 -3.62 -10.38
N TYR A 126 -13.17 -2.62 -10.69
CA TYR A 126 -12.77 -1.31 -11.19
C TYR A 126 -13.35 -0.20 -10.30
N PRO A 127 -12.62 0.24 -9.26
CA PRO A 127 -13.09 1.27 -8.34
C PRO A 127 -12.50 2.64 -8.63
N PHE A 128 -13.29 3.68 -8.30
CA PHE A 128 -12.78 5.04 -8.14
C PHE A 128 -13.46 5.76 -6.97
N ALA A 129 -12.85 6.84 -6.49
CA ALA A 129 -13.40 7.72 -5.46
C ALA A 129 -13.16 9.19 -5.80
N THR A 130 -14.20 10.02 -5.66
CA THR A 130 -14.14 11.46 -5.90
C THR A 130 -15.16 12.22 -5.05
N THR A 131 -14.83 13.48 -4.75
CA THR A 131 -15.74 14.41 -4.04
C THR A 131 -16.54 15.30 -5.00
N ASN A 132 -16.29 15.20 -6.30
CA ASN A 132 -16.92 16.04 -7.32
C ASN A 132 -18.01 15.25 -8.07
N ALA A 133 -19.25 15.77 -8.09
CA ALA A 133 -20.39 15.07 -8.69
C ALA A 133 -20.29 14.93 -10.21
N GLN A 134 -19.75 15.94 -10.93
CA GLN A 134 -19.57 15.84 -12.37
C GLN A 134 -18.46 14.85 -12.71
N ASP A 135 -17.38 14.87 -11.95
CA ASP A 135 -16.28 13.92 -12.09
C ASP A 135 -16.72 12.47 -11.85
N PHE A 136 -17.60 12.27 -10.85
CA PHE A 136 -18.18 10.95 -10.59
C PHE A 136 -18.93 10.40 -11.82
N LYS A 137 -19.78 11.24 -12.45
CA LYS A 137 -20.50 10.87 -13.69
C LYS A 137 -19.53 10.59 -14.86
N ASN A 138 -18.49 11.42 -14.99
CA ASN A 138 -17.47 11.27 -16.02
C ASN A 138 -16.74 9.92 -15.88
N LEU A 139 -16.22 9.62 -14.70
CA LEU A 139 -15.49 8.39 -14.41
C LEU A 139 -16.39 7.16 -14.51
N MET A 140 -17.62 7.22 -14.00
CA MET A 140 -18.57 6.12 -14.11
C MET A 140 -18.86 5.78 -15.59
N SER A 141 -19.02 6.79 -16.44
CA SER A 141 -19.19 6.59 -17.89
C SER A 141 -17.98 5.92 -18.53
N VAL A 142 -16.74 6.34 -18.17
CA VAL A 142 -15.51 5.73 -18.70
C VAL A 142 -15.37 4.29 -18.24
N TYR A 143 -15.54 4.00 -16.96
CA TYR A 143 -15.37 2.66 -16.40
C TYR A 143 -16.41 1.68 -16.93
N LEU A 144 -17.68 2.09 -17.04
CA LEU A 144 -18.73 1.24 -17.61
C LEU A 144 -18.49 0.93 -19.09
N ASP A 145 -18.10 1.92 -19.89
CA ASP A 145 -17.84 1.69 -21.30
C ASP A 145 -16.58 0.84 -21.51
N SER A 146 -15.51 1.09 -20.76
CA SER A 146 -14.27 0.32 -20.80
C SER A 146 -14.49 -1.15 -20.41
N THR A 147 -15.30 -1.42 -19.40
CA THR A 147 -15.52 -2.80 -18.94
C THR A 147 -16.52 -3.58 -19.81
N LEU A 148 -17.60 -2.91 -20.27
CA LEU A 148 -18.68 -3.58 -21.00
C LEU A 148 -18.50 -3.55 -22.54
N HIS A 149 -17.72 -2.59 -23.05
CA HIS A 149 -17.54 -2.38 -24.50
C HIS A 149 -16.07 -2.07 -24.87
N PRO A 150 -15.07 -2.80 -24.34
CA PRO A 150 -13.67 -2.55 -24.69
C PRO A 150 -13.41 -2.91 -26.15
N LEU A 151 -12.44 -2.24 -26.76
CA LEU A 151 -12.01 -2.55 -28.14
C LEU A 151 -11.20 -3.84 -28.22
N LEU A 152 -10.44 -4.16 -27.18
CA LEU A 152 -9.56 -5.34 -27.10
C LEU A 152 -8.73 -5.54 -28.38
N LYS A 153 -7.96 -4.53 -28.78
CA LYS A 153 -7.12 -4.62 -29.97
C LYS A 153 -5.97 -5.63 -29.75
N SER A 154 -5.54 -6.30 -30.81
CA SER A 154 -4.40 -7.22 -30.75
C SER A 154 -3.08 -6.52 -30.37
N SER A 155 -2.94 -5.22 -30.70
CA SER A 155 -1.81 -4.38 -30.28
C SER A 155 -1.77 -4.17 -28.76
N ASP A 156 -2.94 -4.02 -28.11
CA ASP A 156 -3.03 -3.86 -26.67
C ASP A 156 -2.63 -5.15 -25.95
N PHE A 157 -3.09 -6.30 -26.44
CA PHE A 157 -2.63 -7.61 -25.94
C PHE A 157 -1.12 -7.80 -26.11
N THR A 158 -0.58 -7.37 -27.26
CA THR A 158 0.87 -7.45 -27.57
C THR A 158 1.69 -6.56 -26.64
N GLN A 159 1.18 -5.39 -26.25
CA GLN A 159 1.84 -4.47 -25.33
C GLN A 159 1.70 -4.91 -23.88
N GLU A 160 0.46 -5.10 -23.42
CA GLU A 160 0.16 -5.33 -22.00
C GLU A 160 0.40 -6.79 -21.60
N GLY A 161 0.05 -7.77 -22.43
CA GLY A 161 0.21 -9.19 -22.15
C GLY A 161 1.64 -9.67 -22.33
N TRP A 162 1.93 -10.24 -23.51
CA TRP A 162 3.28 -10.73 -23.83
C TRP A 162 3.57 -10.75 -25.32
N ARG A 163 4.86 -10.71 -25.67
CA ARG A 163 5.38 -10.90 -27.04
C ARG A 163 6.85 -11.30 -27.03
N ILE A 164 7.33 -11.84 -28.15
CA ILE A 164 8.76 -11.99 -28.43
C ILE A 164 9.19 -10.78 -29.26
N GLY A 165 10.24 -10.11 -28.86
CA GLY A 165 10.79 -8.96 -29.58
C GLY A 165 12.28 -8.74 -29.26
N PRO A 166 12.97 -7.86 -30.02
CA PRO A 166 14.37 -7.53 -29.74
C PRO A 166 14.48 -6.88 -28.36
N GLU A 167 15.54 -7.24 -27.63
CA GLU A 167 15.83 -6.68 -26.31
C GLU A 167 15.96 -5.15 -26.39
N ASN A 168 16.73 -4.67 -27.35
CA ASN A 168 16.87 -3.24 -27.64
C ASN A 168 16.53 -2.96 -29.13
N PRO A 169 15.29 -2.52 -29.45
CA PRO A 169 14.90 -2.26 -30.85
C PRO A 169 15.67 -1.13 -31.52
N SER A 170 16.25 -0.21 -30.74
CA SER A 170 17.02 0.96 -31.19
C SER A 170 18.54 0.77 -31.05
N GLY A 171 18.98 -0.39 -30.60
CA GLY A 171 20.39 -0.74 -30.43
C GLY A 171 21.14 -0.99 -31.73
N ASP A 172 22.41 -1.33 -31.62
CA ASP A 172 23.20 -1.73 -32.75
C ASP A 172 22.72 -3.05 -33.38
N ALA A 173 23.34 -3.44 -34.51
CA ALA A 173 22.91 -4.61 -35.28
C ALA A 173 23.07 -5.95 -34.53
N GLU A 174 23.84 -6.03 -33.43
CA GLU A 174 23.97 -7.22 -32.58
C GLU A 174 22.94 -7.24 -31.46
N GLU A 175 22.74 -6.10 -30.77
CA GLU A 175 21.72 -5.97 -29.71
C GLU A 175 20.31 -6.16 -30.24
N SER A 176 20.04 -5.70 -31.47
CA SER A 176 18.76 -5.90 -32.14
C SER A 176 18.48 -7.35 -32.55
N LYS A 177 19.48 -8.24 -32.50
CA LYS A 177 19.34 -9.67 -32.77
C LYS A 177 19.01 -10.49 -31.54
N LYS A 178 19.21 -9.97 -30.32
CA LYS A 178 18.86 -10.68 -29.10
C LYS A 178 17.36 -10.59 -28.87
N LEU A 179 16.66 -11.70 -28.97
CA LEU A 179 15.23 -11.79 -28.72
C LEU A 179 14.96 -12.11 -27.24
N VAL A 180 13.92 -11.49 -26.68
CA VAL A 180 13.45 -11.71 -25.31
C VAL A 180 11.92 -11.72 -25.26
N PHE A 181 11.36 -12.25 -24.17
CA PHE A 181 9.94 -12.01 -23.86
C PHE A 181 9.75 -10.58 -23.34
N LYS A 182 8.69 -9.93 -23.80
CA LYS A 182 8.30 -8.55 -23.43
C LYS A 182 6.78 -8.51 -23.14
N GLY A 183 6.35 -7.56 -22.33
CA GLY A 183 4.95 -7.30 -22.00
C GLY A 183 4.87 -6.65 -20.61
N VAL A 184 3.90 -5.77 -20.41
CA VAL A 184 3.78 -5.06 -19.12
C VAL A 184 3.44 -6.04 -18.00
N VAL A 185 2.38 -6.84 -18.15
CA VAL A 185 1.98 -7.86 -17.16
C VAL A 185 3.04 -8.95 -17.04
N TYR A 186 3.66 -9.39 -18.16
CA TYR A 186 4.75 -10.36 -18.11
C TYR A 186 5.91 -9.87 -17.23
N ASN A 187 6.36 -8.63 -17.41
CA ASN A 187 7.46 -8.05 -16.63
C ASN A 187 7.05 -7.81 -15.18
N GLU A 188 5.81 -7.39 -14.95
CA GLU A 188 5.27 -7.22 -13.60
C GLU A 188 5.32 -8.54 -12.82
N MET A 189 4.77 -9.60 -13.40
CA MET A 189 4.72 -10.90 -12.73
C MET A 189 6.11 -11.53 -12.58
N LYS A 190 7.03 -11.28 -13.53
CA LYS A 190 8.44 -11.65 -13.39
C LYS A 190 9.10 -10.95 -12.19
N GLY A 191 8.77 -9.67 -11.97
CA GLY A 191 9.19 -8.94 -10.76
C GLY A 191 8.59 -9.49 -9.48
N GLN A 192 7.34 -9.95 -9.49
CA GLN A 192 6.68 -10.56 -8.32
C GLN A 192 7.35 -11.87 -7.87
N MET A 193 7.91 -12.65 -8.80
CA MET A 193 8.63 -13.90 -8.47
C MET A 193 9.94 -13.67 -7.70
N SER A 194 10.43 -12.42 -7.64
CA SER A 194 11.57 -12.03 -6.81
C SER A 194 11.19 -11.81 -5.33
N ASP A 195 9.89 -11.69 -5.03
CA ASP A 195 9.35 -11.56 -3.68
C ASP A 195 9.05 -12.96 -3.11
N ALA A 196 9.84 -13.40 -2.14
CA ALA A 196 9.69 -14.73 -1.54
C ALA A 196 8.38 -14.87 -0.74
N GLY A 197 7.83 -13.79 -0.21
CA GLY A 197 6.54 -13.77 0.49
C GLY A 197 5.37 -13.94 -0.49
N TYR A 198 5.39 -13.21 -1.60
CA TYR A 198 4.40 -13.36 -2.66
C TYR A 198 4.42 -14.78 -3.27
N LEU A 199 5.61 -15.29 -3.60
CA LEU A 199 5.76 -16.62 -4.15
C LEU A 199 5.24 -17.71 -3.19
N TYR A 200 5.55 -17.58 -1.90
CA TYR A 200 5.02 -18.47 -0.86
C TYR A 200 3.49 -18.48 -0.85
N TYR A 201 2.88 -17.28 -0.84
CA TYR A 201 1.43 -17.13 -0.78
C TYR A 201 0.74 -17.72 -2.01
N ILE A 202 1.22 -17.43 -3.21
CA ILE A 202 0.63 -17.96 -4.46
C ILE A 202 0.76 -19.49 -4.52
N ARG A 203 1.95 -20.04 -4.19
CA ARG A 203 2.14 -21.49 -4.19
C ARG A 203 1.34 -22.20 -3.10
N PHE A 204 1.12 -21.55 -1.96
CA PHE A 204 0.18 -22.04 -0.95
C PHE A 204 -1.26 -22.07 -1.49
N GLN A 205 -1.70 -21.03 -2.18
CA GLN A 205 -3.02 -20.97 -2.82
C GLN A 205 -3.22 -22.11 -3.82
N ASP A 206 -2.25 -22.40 -4.67
CA ASP A 206 -2.28 -23.50 -5.65
C ASP A 206 -2.56 -24.88 -4.97
N HIS A 207 -2.12 -25.04 -3.72
CA HIS A 207 -2.25 -26.33 -2.99
C HIS A 207 -3.50 -26.39 -2.12
N ILE A 208 -3.96 -25.28 -1.57
CA ILE A 208 -5.16 -25.26 -0.73
C ILE A 208 -6.45 -25.14 -1.57
N PHE A 209 -6.38 -24.44 -2.71
CA PHE A 209 -7.46 -24.29 -3.68
C PHE A 209 -7.00 -24.68 -5.09
N PRO A 210 -6.77 -25.97 -5.36
CA PRO A 210 -6.16 -26.41 -6.63
C PRO A 210 -7.01 -26.13 -7.87
N ASP A 211 -8.31 -25.84 -7.69
CA ASP A 211 -9.21 -25.44 -8.79
C ASP A 211 -9.16 -23.92 -9.07
N ILE A 212 -8.54 -23.13 -8.20
CA ILE A 212 -8.30 -21.70 -8.43
C ILE A 212 -6.91 -21.52 -8.99
N ASN A 213 -6.82 -21.29 -10.29
CA ASN A 213 -5.54 -20.99 -10.93
C ASN A 213 -5.07 -19.56 -10.60
N ASN A 214 -3.82 -19.25 -10.90
CA ASN A 214 -3.24 -17.93 -10.62
C ASN A 214 -3.81 -16.86 -11.56
N SER A 215 -4.76 -16.06 -11.09
CA SER A 215 -5.37 -14.94 -11.83
C SER A 215 -4.34 -13.88 -12.23
N GLY A 216 -3.28 -13.67 -11.44
CA GLY A 216 -2.18 -12.75 -11.76
C GLY A 216 -1.34 -13.23 -12.94
N GLY A 217 -1.24 -14.53 -13.10
CA GLY A 217 -0.45 -15.20 -14.12
C GLY A 217 0.94 -15.64 -13.64
N ASP A 218 1.31 -16.87 -13.96
CA ASP A 218 2.67 -17.36 -13.78
C ASP A 218 3.51 -16.96 -15.00
N PRO A 219 4.65 -16.28 -14.87
CA PRO A 219 5.51 -15.93 -16.00
C PRO A 219 5.87 -17.11 -16.89
N GLN A 220 5.94 -18.33 -16.33
CA GLN A 220 6.18 -19.55 -17.08
C GLN A 220 4.98 -19.98 -17.97
N LYS A 221 3.77 -19.46 -17.68
CA LYS A 221 2.52 -19.79 -18.35
C LYS A 221 1.91 -18.62 -19.15
N ILE A 222 2.17 -17.38 -18.74
CA ILE A 222 1.68 -16.18 -19.44
C ILE A 222 1.93 -16.24 -20.94
N THR A 223 3.09 -16.76 -21.36
CA THR A 223 3.47 -16.89 -22.77
C THR A 223 2.70 -17.95 -23.55
N ASP A 224 1.79 -18.69 -22.93
CA ASP A 224 0.89 -19.66 -23.59
C ASP A 224 -0.48 -19.02 -23.90
N LEU A 225 -0.83 -17.86 -23.30
CA LEU A 225 -2.09 -17.18 -23.58
C LEU A 225 -2.13 -16.65 -25.00
N THR A 226 -3.26 -16.91 -25.68
CA THR A 226 -3.54 -16.35 -27.00
C THR A 226 -4.51 -15.18 -26.93
N TYR A 227 -4.48 -14.33 -27.95
CA TYR A 227 -5.40 -13.21 -28.10
C TYR A 227 -6.86 -13.65 -28.20
N GLU A 228 -7.13 -14.77 -28.87
CA GLU A 228 -8.45 -15.35 -29.00
C GLU A 228 -9.03 -15.81 -27.66
N GLN A 229 -8.20 -16.41 -26.81
CA GLN A 229 -8.58 -16.81 -25.45
C GLN A 229 -8.94 -15.58 -24.60
N LEU A 230 -8.15 -14.50 -24.69
CA LEU A 230 -8.45 -13.24 -23.99
C LEU A 230 -9.82 -12.68 -24.38
N ARG A 231 -10.11 -12.59 -25.68
CA ARG A 231 -11.41 -12.09 -26.19
C ARG A 231 -12.57 -12.97 -25.76
N LYS A 232 -12.39 -14.30 -25.82
CA LYS A 232 -13.39 -15.26 -25.37
C LYS A 232 -13.68 -15.08 -23.87
N PHE A 233 -12.64 -14.96 -23.06
CA PHE A 233 -12.77 -14.78 -21.62
C PHE A 233 -13.54 -13.49 -21.27
N HIS A 234 -13.29 -12.38 -21.96
CA HIS A 234 -14.08 -11.17 -21.80
C HIS A 234 -15.56 -11.40 -22.10
N ALA A 235 -15.88 -12.00 -23.25
CA ALA A 235 -17.26 -12.23 -23.67
C ALA A 235 -18.05 -13.12 -22.68
N GLU A 236 -17.37 -14.05 -22.02
CA GLU A 236 -17.97 -14.98 -21.05
C GLU A 236 -18.15 -14.36 -19.66
N HIS A 237 -17.25 -13.45 -19.24
CA HIS A 237 -17.19 -12.98 -17.84
C HIS A 237 -17.63 -11.52 -17.65
N TYR A 238 -17.36 -10.62 -18.63
CA TYR A 238 -17.65 -9.19 -18.50
C TYR A 238 -19.06 -8.85 -19.02
N HIS A 239 -20.04 -9.34 -18.30
CA HIS A 239 -21.45 -9.16 -18.64
C HIS A 239 -22.24 -8.67 -17.42
N PRO A 240 -23.25 -7.78 -17.60
CA PRO A 240 -24.05 -7.29 -16.46
C PRO A 240 -24.65 -8.39 -15.58
N SER A 241 -25.04 -9.55 -16.14
CA SER A 241 -25.56 -10.68 -15.36
C SER A 241 -24.54 -11.31 -14.39
N ASN A 242 -23.26 -11.04 -14.59
CA ASN A 242 -22.14 -11.44 -13.72
C ASN A 242 -21.64 -10.28 -12.83
N ALA A 243 -22.17 -9.06 -13.04
CA ALA A 243 -21.65 -7.86 -12.39
C ALA A 243 -22.16 -7.72 -10.94
N LYS A 244 -21.26 -7.29 -10.06
CA LYS A 244 -21.55 -6.71 -8.75
C LYS A 244 -21.15 -5.25 -8.76
N ILE A 245 -22.14 -4.36 -8.63
CA ILE A 245 -21.97 -2.91 -8.70
C ILE A 245 -22.11 -2.35 -7.28
N PHE A 246 -21.21 -1.45 -6.91
CA PHE A 246 -21.17 -0.83 -5.61
C PHE A 246 -21.09 0.70 -5.75
N THR A 247 -21.90 1.41 -4.95
CA THR A 247 -21.73 2.85 -4.74
C THR A 247 -21.81 3.17 -3.25
N TYR A 248 -21.10 4.23 -2.86
CA TYR A 248 -21.05 4.72 -1.49
C TYR A 248 -21.04 6.24 -1.50
N GLY A 249 -21.66 6.85 -0.49
CA GLY A 249 -21.55 8.28 -0.22
C GLY A 249 -22.90 8.99 -0.14
N ASN A 250 -22.88 10.31 -0.39
CA ASN A 250 -24.07 11.18 -0.23
C ASN A 250 -24.69 11.64 -1.56
N MET A 251 -24.21 11.16 -2.70
CA MET A 251 -24.82 11.45 -3.99
C MET A 251 -26.17 10.73 -4.16
N PRO A 252 -27.14 11.33 -4.88
CA PRO A 252 -28.48 10.77 -5.00
C PRO A 252 -28.50 9.39 -5.68
N LEU A 253 -29.18 8.42 -5.07
CA LEU A 253 -29.36 7.08 -5.62
C LEU A 253 -29.98 7.09 -7.04
N ALA A 254 -30.98 7.95 -7.26
CA ALA A 254 -31.66 8.03 -8.54
C ALA A 254 -30.72 8.39 -9.70
N ASP A 255 -29.73 9.24 -9.46
CA ASP A 255 -28.73 9.62 -10.47
C ASP A 255 -27.87 8.42 -10.87
N HIS A 256 -27.47 7.60 -9.87
CA HIS A 256 -26.70 6.38 -10.11
C HIS A 256 -27.51 5.36 -10.92
N LEU A 257 -28.75 5.11 -10.51
CA LEU A 257 -29.61 4.12 -11.16
C LEU A 257 -29.93 4.50 -12.61
N ASN A 258 -30.22 5.78 -12.86
CA ASN A 258 -30.52 6.28 -14.20
C ASN A 258 -29.31 6.10 -15.15
N GLU A 259 -28.08 6.42 -14.70
CA GLU A 259 -26.88 6.23 -15.51
C GLU A 259 -26.57 4.74 -15.74
N LEU A 260 -26.76 3.90 -14.74
CA LEU A 260 -26.55 2.46 -14.83
C LEU A 260 -27.56 1.83 -15.79
N ASP A 261 -28.86 2.10 -15.61
CA ASP A 261 -29.93 1.56 -16.48
C ASP A 261 -29.69 1.90 -17.94
N ALA A 262 -29.33 3.16 -18.24
CA ALA A 262 -29.03 3.59 -19.60
C ALA A 262 -27.91 2.79 -20.28
N ARG A 263 -27.00 2.17 -19.51
CA ARG A 263 -25.90 1.33 -20.01
C ARG A 263 -26.28 -0.15 -20.03
N LEU A 264 -27.00 -0.61 -19.02
CA LEU A 264 -27.28 -2.03 -18.81
C LEU A 264 -28.45 -2.53 -19.65
N GLN A 265 -29.44 -1.67 -19.98
CA GLN A 265 -30.63 -2.05 -20.76
C GLN A 265 -30.33 -2.57 -22.16
N ALA A 266 -29.13 -2.31 -22.73
CA ALA A 266 -28.71 -2.86 -24.02
C ALA A 266 -28.42 -4.38 -23.99
N PHE A 267 -28.24 -4.95 -22.80
CA PHE A 267 -27.89 -6.35 -22.60
C PHE A 267 -29.12 -7.20 -22.29
N GLU A 268 -29.09 -8.43 -22.77
CA GLU A 268 -30.06 -9.46 -22.36
C GLU A 268 -29.48 -10.29 -21.21
N ARG A 269 -30.35 -10.89 -20.40
CA ARG A 269 -29.91 -11.74 -19.29
C ARG A 269 -29.26 -13.02 -19.80
N ILE A 270 -28.06 -13.35 -19.28
CA ILE A 270 -27.35 -14.61 -19.56
C ILE A 270 -27.14 -15.40 -18.28
N GLN A 271 -26.85 -16.68 -18.42
CA GLN A 271 -26.37 -17.52 -17.33
C GLN A 271 -24.84 -17.36 -17.26
N ALA A 272 -24.37 -16.55 -16.30
CA ALA A 272 -22.95 -16.36 -16.07
C ALA A 272 -22.37 -17.49 -15.20
N ASP A 273 -21.10 -17.83 -15.42
CA ASP A 273 -20.37 -18.72 -14.51
C ASP A 273 -20.03 -17.98 -13.22
N LYS A 274 -20.73 -18.37 -12.14
CA LYS A 274 -20.55 -17.86 -10.78
C LYS A 274 -20.00 -18.96 -9.86
N LYS A 275 -19.25 -19.93 -10.42
CA LYS A 275 -18.70 -21.04 -9.64
C LYS A 275 -17.94 -20.49 -8.42
N ILE A 276 -18.25 -21.03 -7.26
CA ILE A 276 -17.53 -20.79 -6.02
C ILE A 276 -16.67 -22.02 -5.79
N TYR A 277 -15.39 -21.80 -5.56
CA TYR A 277 -14.43 -22.87 -5.36
C TYR A 277 -14.39 -23.34 -3.91
N GLU A 278 -14.22 -24.64 -3.75
CA GLU A 278 -14.00 -25.27 -2.45
C GLU A 278 -12.50 -25.60 -2.28
N PRO A 279 -11.99 -25.53 -1.06
CA PRO A 279 -10.61 -25.98 -0.81
C PRO A 279 -10.50 -27.50 -0.95
N ILE A 280 -9.26 -27.99 -0.94
CA ILE A 280 -9.01 -29.45 -0.91
C ILE A 280 -9.72 -30.12 0.26
N LYS A 281 -10.00 -31.42 0.14
CA LYS A 281 -10.40 -32.23 1.30
C LYS A 281 -9.17 -32.62 2.11
N LEU A 282 -9.24 -32.33 3.40
CA LEU A 282 -8.26 -32.76 4.39
C LEU A 282 -8.89 -33.86 5.26
N ASP A 283 -8.57 -35.09 4.99
CA ASP A 283 -8.98 -36.31 5.73
C ASP A 283 -7.77 -36.97 6.42
N GLY A 284 -6.77 -36.17 6.73
CA GLY A 284 -5.53 -36.49 7.38
C GLY A 284 -4.47 -35.43 7.08
N PRO A 285 -3.24 -35.57 7.64
CA PRO A 285 -2.18 -34.63 7.41
C PRO A 285 -1.65 -34.71 5.97
N LYS A 286 -1.52 -33.56 5.33
CA LYS A 286 -0.83 -33.41 4.03
C LYS A 286 0.36 -32.51 4.20
N GLU A 287 1.46 -32.85 3.52
CA GLU A 287 2.71 -32.08 3.56
C GLU A 287 3.16 -31.75 2.15
N VAL A 288 3.56 -30.49 1.94
CA VAL A 288 4.08 -29.99 0.68
C VAL A 288 5.35 -29.20 0.96
N THR A 289 6.42 -29.52 0.25
CA THR A 289 7.67 -28.75 0.30
C THR A 289 8.05 -28.31 -1.10
N LEU A 290 8.23 -26.99 -1.26
CA LEU A 290 8.68 -26.36 -2.49
C LEU A 290 9.97 -25.57 -2.24
N TYR A 291 10.63 -25.15 -3.32
CA TYR A 291 11.83 -24.32 -3.25
C TYR A 291 11.51 -22.89 -3.67
N GLY A 292 12.16 -21.92 -3.03
CA GLY A 292 12.05 -20.51 -3.31
C GLY A 292 13.39 -19.80 -3.41
N PRO A 293 13.40 -18.50 -3.71
CA PRO A 293 14.62 -17.72 -3.81
C PRO A 293 15.34 -17.63 -2.46
N LEU A 294 16.66 -17.69 -2.52
CA LEU A 294 17.53 -17.37 -1.40
C LEU A 294 17.68 -15.87 -1.30
N ASP A 295 17.53 -15.34 -0.10
CA ASP A 295 17.78 -13.94 0.20
C ASP A 295 19.25 -13.75 0.61
N PRO A 296 20.04 -12.96 -0.14
CA PRO A 296 21.45 -12.76 0.19
C PRO A 296 21.69 -11.85 1.40
N LEU A 297 20.64 -11.18 1.91
CA LEU A 297 20.74 -10.28 3.05
C LEU A 297 20.42 -10.97 4.39
N VAL A 298 19.97 -12.21 4.36
CA VAL A 298 19.60 -13.01 5.54
C VAL A 298 20.46 -14.27 5.59
N ASP A 299 20.76 -14.75 6.80
CA ASP A 299 21.49 -15.99 7.01
C ASP A 299 20.77 -17.16 6.30
N ALA A 300 21.50 -17.92 5.49
CA ALA A 300 20.96 -19.01 4.68
C ALA A 300 20.24 -20.08 5.53
N ASP A 301 20.73 -20.33 6.75
CA ASP A 301 20.18 -21.34 7.64
C ASP A 301 18.82 -20.96 8.26
N ARG A 302 18.39 -19.68 8.12
CA ARG A 302 17.17 -19.13 8.72
C ARG A 302 16.20 -18.57 7.68
N GLN A 303 16.02 -19.28 6.56
CA GLN A 303 15.16 -18.77 5.48
C GLN A 303 13.96 -19.66 5.14
N TYR A 304 13.76 -20.76 5.88
CA TYR A 304 12.57 -21.58 5.67
C TYR A 304 11.32 -20.80 6.08
N LYS A 305 10.28 -20.91 5.25
CA LYS A 305 8.92 -20.46 5.54
C LYS A 305 8.03 -21.69 5.64
N THR A 306 7.30 -21.84 6.74
CA THR A 306 6.45 -23.02 6.92
C THR A 306 5.20 -22.69 7.71
N SER A 307 4.07 -23.29 7.32
CA SER A 307 2.78 -23.10 8.00
C SER A 307 1.99 -24.39 8.07
N VAL A 308 1.15 -24.49 9.10
CA VAL A 308 0.12 -25.50 9.27
C VAL A 308 -1.24 -24.83 9.09
N SER A 309 -2.08 -25.37 8.22
CA SER A 309 -3.36 -24.77 7.84
C SER A 309 -4.51 -25.75 8.03
N TRP A 310 -5.65 -25.24 8.52
CA TRP A 310 -6.90 -25.93 8.70
C TRP A 310 -8.00 -25.29 7.89
N ILE A 311 -8.93 -26.10 7.38
CA ILE A 311 -10.15 -25.64 6.75
C ILE A 311 -11.22 -25.51 7.81
N THR A 312 -11.85 -24.33 7.89
CA THR A 312 -12.89 -24.04 8.87
C THR A 312 -14.30 -24.13 8.28
N GLY A 313 -15.31 -23.56 8.97
CA GLY A 313 -16.70 -23.51 8.55
C GLY A 313 -16.98 -22.66 7.30
N ASP A 314 -18.26 -22.59 6.94
CA ASP A 314 -18.77 -21.74 5.88
C ASP A 314 -18.70 -20.26 6.33
N THR A 315 -18.07 -19.40 5.55
CA THR A 315 -17.91 -17.97 5.88
C THR A 315 -19.21 -17.17 5.77
N THR A 316 -20.27 -17.77 5.23
CA THR A 316 -21.64 -17.21 5.25
C THR A 316 -22.28 -17.30 6.64
N ASP A 317 -21.80 -18.18 7.53
CA ASP A 317 -22.09 -18.10 8.98
C ASP A 317 -21.24 -16.98 9.58
N ILE A 318 -21.82 -15.77 9.60
CA ILE A 318 -21.12 -14.56 10.06
C ILE A 318 -20.70 -14.67 11.52
N LEU A 319 -21.51 -15.28 12.37
CA LEU A 319 -21.18 -15.42 13.79
C LEU A 319 -19.99 -16.36 14.00
N GLU A 320 -19.98 -17.52 13.36
CA GLU A 320 -18.88 -18.47 13.48
C GLU A 320 -17.60 -17.88 12.84
N SER A 321 -17.70 -17.27 11.65
CA SER A 321 -16.58 -16.62 10.98
C SER A 321 -15.99 -15.48 11.82
N PHE A 322 -16.84 -14.63 12.43
CA PHE A 322 -16.41 -13.58 13.35
C PHE A 322 -15.71 -14.16 14.58
N SER A 323 -16.26 -15.23 15.16
CA SER A 323 -15.72 -15.88 16.35
C SER A 323 -14.35 -16.51 16.09
N ILE A 324 -14.16 -17.13 14.91
CA ILE A 324 -12.85 -17.67 14.48
C ILE A 324 -11.86 -16.52 14.22
N SER A 325 -12.31 -15.40 13.63
CA SER A 325 -11.44 -14.22 13.44
C SER A 325 -10.95 -13.66 14.78
N LEU A 326 -11.85 -13.55 15.78
CA LEU A 326 -11.47 -13.13 17.11
C LEU A 326 -10.54 -14.15 17.79
N LEU A 327 -10.81 -15.44 17.64
CA LEU A 327 -9.97 -16.52 18.15
C LEU A 327 -8.55 -16.43 17.53
N SER A 328 -8.44 -16.21 16.21
CA SER A 328 -7.16 -15.96 15.54
C SER A 328 -6.43 -14.78 16.16
N THR A 329 -7.12 -13.65 16.40
CA THR A 329 -6.56 -12.48 17.07
C THR A 329 -6.05 -12.82 18.48
N LEU A 330 -6.82 -13.52 19.28
CA LEU A 330 -6.44 -13.91 20.66
C LEU A 330 -5.23 -14.87 20.68
N LEU A 331 -5.10 -15.73 19.69
CA LEU A 331 -4.01 -16.69 19.58
C LEU A 331 -2.70 -16.09 19.06
N MET A 332 -2.77 -15.10 18.15
CA MET A 332 -1.62 -14.66 17.35
C MET A 332 -1.28 -13.19 17.51
N ASP A 333 -2.26 -12.30 17.82
CA ASP A 333 -2.03 -10.86 17.78
C ASP A 333 -1.45 -10.34 19.08
N GLY A 334 -0.26 -9.75 18.95
CA GLY A 334 0.46 -9.14 20.05
C GLY A 334 1.46 -10.07 20.72
N TYR A 335 2.37 -9.43 21.46
CA TYR A 335 3.51 -10.11 22.09
C TYR A 335 3.09 -11.00 23.24
N GLY A 336 1.97 -10.72 23.89
CA GLY A 336 1.38 -11.51 24.95
C GLY A 336 0.51 -12.68 24.45
N SER A 337 0.37 -12.89 23.13
CA SER A 337 -0.42 -13.98 22.59
C SER A 337 0.28 -15.34 22.75
N PRO A 338 -0.49 -16.43 22.96
CA PRO A 338 0.10 -17.75 23.24
C PRO A 338 1.03 -18.25 22.14
N LEU A 339 0.64 -18.07 20.87
CA LEU A 339 1.44 -18.54 19.75
C LEU A 339 2.68 -17.65 19.50
N TYR A 340 2.57 -16.33 19.68
CA TYR A 340 3.75 -15.47 19.59
C TYR A 340 4.82 -15.89 20.62
N ARG A 341 4.41 -16.04 21.88
CA ARG A 341 5.31 -16.44 22.96
C ARG A 341 5.90 -17.85 22.75
N GLY A 342 5.05 -18.78 22.35
CA GLY A 342 5.48 -20.18 22.21
C GLY A 342 6.27 -20.49 20.95
N LEU A 343 6.26 -19.60 19.96
CA LEU A 343 6.90 -19.79 18.65
C LEU A 343 7.98 -18.75 18.36
N ILE A 344 7.60 -17.46 18.25
CA ILE A 344 8.50 -16.37 17.86
C ILE A 344 9.41 -15.99 19.03
N GLU A 345 8.86 -15.72 20.19
CA GLU A 345 9.64 -15.40 21.38
C GLU A 345 10.55 -16.59 21.80
N ALA A 346 10.09 -17.83 21.56
CA ALA A 346 10.86 -19.04 21.78
C ALA A 346 11.99 -19.26 20.74
N GLY A 347 12.11 -18.39 19.72
CA GLY A 347 13.21 -18.44 18.74
C GLY A 347 13.04 -19.46 17.60
N MET A 348 11.84 -20.03 17.39
CA MET A 348 11.60 -21.00 16.34
C MET A 348 11.49 -20.37 14.93
N GLY A 349 11.29 -19.05 14.85
CA GLY A 349 11.26 -18.26 13.63
C GLY A 349 11.32 -16.79 13.95
N ALA A 350 11.42 -15.95 12.91
CA ALA A 350 11.60 -14.50 13.06
C ALA A 350 10.26 -13.72 13.07
N ASP A 351 9.30 -14.16 12.25
CA ASP A 351 7.98 -13.51 12.11
C ASP A 351 6.96 -14.52 11.58
N TRP A 352 5.70 -14.10 11.48
CA TRP A 352 4.61 -14.89 10.93
C TRP A 352 4.82 -15.19 9.44
N SER A 353 4.36 -16.37 9.00
CA SER A 353 4.34 -16.73 7.58
C SER A 353 3.38 -15.83 6.77
N PRO A 354 3.60 -15.65 5.45
CA PRO A 354 2.78 -14.76 4.62
C PRO A 354 1.27 -15.11 4.57
N ASN A 355 0.91 -16.34 4.89
CA ASN A 355 -0.49 -16.82 4.94
C ASN A 355 -1.04 -16.92 6.37
N ALA A 356 -0.31 -16.45 7.39
CA ALA A 356 -0.70 -16.61 8.79
C ALA A 356 -1.97 -15.82 9.15
N GLY A 357 -2.81 -16.43 9.98
CA GLY A 357 -4.09 -15.87 10.43
C GLY A 357 -5.30 -16.54 9.81
N TYR A 358 -6.47 -15.94 10.04
CA TYR A 358 -7.75 -16.43 9.50
C TYR A 358 -8.13 -15.70 8.22
N ASP A 359 -8.12 -16.39 7.10
CA ASP A 359 -8.63 -15.93 5.81
C ASP A 359 -10.09 -16.36 5.62
N SER A 360 -10.98 -15.38 5.51
CA SER A 360 -12.42 -15.56 5.26
C SER A 360 -12.87 -15.00 3.92
N SER A 361 -11.96 -14.81 2.98
CA SER A 361 -12.25 -14.25 1.65
C SER A 361 -12.99 -15.23 0.74
N ALA A 362 -12.73 -16.52 0.87
CA ALA A 362 -13.44 -17.61 0.18
C ALA A 362 -14.69 -18.08 0.94
N LYS A 363 -15.47 -18.97 0.35
CA LYS A 363 -16.66 -19.55 0.99
C LYS A 363 -16.31 -20.41 2.21
N ARG A 364 -15.19 -21.12 2.21
CA ARG A 364 -14.65 -21.81 3.37
C ARG A 364 -13.49 -21.03 3.93
N GLY A 365 -13.50 -20.78 5.23
CA GLY A 365 -12.41 -20.11 5.90
C GLY A 365 -11.16 -21.01 6.00
N ILE A 366 -9.99 -20.39 5.95
CA ILE A 366 -8.71 -21.06 6.15
C ILE A 366 -8.03 -20.41 7.35
N MET A 367 -7.64 -21.19 8.33
CA MET A 367 -6.78 -20.74 9.43
C MET A 367 -5.38 -21.29 9.21
N SER A 368 -4.38 -20.41 9.21
CA SER A 368 -2.97 -20.80 9.06
C SER A 368 -2.15 -20.28 10.23
N ILE A 369 -1.31 -21.14 10.79
CA ILE A 369 -0.32 -20.79 11.81
C ILE A 369 1.05 -21.21 11.27
N GLY A 370 1.95 -20.26 11.11
CA GLY A 370 3.26 -20.53 10.51
C GLY A 370 4.24 -19.39 10.68
N LEU A 371 5.49 -19.66 10.39
CA LEU A 371 6.61 -18.76 10.59
C LEU A 371 7.44 -18.60 9.32
N THR A 372 8.11 -17.48 9.22
CA THR A 372 9.26 -17.22 8.35
C THR A 372 10.54 -17.13 9.19
N GLY A 373 11.70 -17.22 8.57
CA GLY A 373 12.97 -17.20 9.32
C GLY A 373 13.22 -18.47 10.15
N VAL A 374 12.64 -19.59 9.75
CA VAL A 374 12.76 -20.88 10.45
C VAL A 374 14.05 -21.61 10.02
N GLN A 375 14.72 -22.26 10.97
CA GLN A 375 15.84 -23.15 10.68
C GLN A 375 15.33 -24.50 10.14
N GLU A 376 16.08 -25.14 9.26
CA GLU A 376 15.69 -26.44 8.68
C GLU A 376 15.34 -27.48 9.75
N ALA A 377 16.14 -27.55 10.82
CA ALA A 377 15.96 -28.51 11.92
C ALA A 377 14.65 -28.27 12.72
N ASP A 378 14.10 -27.05 12.71
CA ASP A 378 12.90 -26.69 13.46
C ASP A 378 11.60 -26.87 12.63
N VAL A 379 11.71 -27.00 11.30
CA VAL A 379 10.54 -27.20 10.42
C VAL A 379 9.66 -28.38 10.86
N PRO A 380 10.19 -29.60 11.13
CA PRO A 380 9.36 -30.72 11.58
C PRO A 380 8.74 -30.50 12.97
N ARG A 381 9.40 -29.72 13.84
CA ARG A 381 9.01 -29.50 15.23
C ARG A 381 7.89 -28.47 15.36
N LEU A 382 7.75 -27.57 14.36
CA LEU A 382 6.79 -26.47 14.41
C LEU A 382 5.35 -26.96 14.57
N LYS A 383 4.92 -27.98 13.81
CA LYS A 383 3.57 -28.55 13.89
C LYS A 383 3.26 -29.10 15.27
N GLU A 384 4.18 -29.86 15.85
CA GLU A 384 4.03 -30.44 17.19
C GLU A 384 3.90 -29.32 18.24
N ARG A 385 4.75 -28.30 18.16
CA ARG A 385 4.75 -27.17 19.06
C ARG A 385 3.48 -26.35 18.99
N ILE A 386 2.97 -26.09 17.79
CA ILE A 386 1.66 -25.45 17.57
C ILE A 386 0.57 -26.27 18.29
N GLY A 387 0.54 -27.58 18.08
CA GLY A 387 -0.45 -28.46 18.72
C GLY A 387 -0.36 -28.45 20.25
N GLU A 388 0.84 -28.40 20.83
CA GLU A 388 1.03 -28.27 22.28
C GLU A 388 0.44 -26.98 22.83
N ILE A 389 0.73 -25.85 22.17
CA ILE A 389 0.24 -24.54 22.57
C ILE A 389 -1.29 -24.49 22.49
N LEU A 390 -1.89 -24.96 21.39
CA LEU A 390 -3.33 -24.98 21.22
C LEU A 390 -4.04 -25.85 22.27
N ARG A 391 -3.47 -27.02 22.62
CA ARG A 391 -3.99 -27.86 23.72
C ARG A 391 -3.89 -27.15 25.05
N GLN A 392 -2.76 -26.49 25.35
CA GLN A 392 -2.60 -25.70 26.57
C GLN A 392 -3.65 -24.57 26.64
N VAL A 393 -3.87 -23.83 25.56
CA VAL A 393 -4.89 -22.76 25.52
C VAL A 393 -6.31 -23.34 25.74
N ARG A 394 -6.63 -24.47 25.11
CA ARG A 394 -7.93 -25.15 25.37
C ARG A 394 -8.11 -25.48 26.87
N ASP A 395 -7.07 -26.00 27.51
CA ASP A 395 -7.15 -26.46 28.90
C ASP A 395 -7.15 -25.30 29.91
N THR A 396 -6.49 -24.17 29.62
CA THR A 396 -6.43 -22.97 30.46
C THR A 396 -7.55 -21.97 30.20
N GLY A 397 -8.18 -22.01 29.02
CA GLY A 397 -9.14 -21.01 28.57
C GLY A 397 -8.50 -19.68 28.16
N PHE A 398 -9.35 -18.73 27.78
CA PHE A 398 -8.95 -17.38 27.39
C PHE A 398 -9.18 -16.36 28.51
N ASP A 399 -8.20 -15.46 28.73
CA ASP A 399 -8.35 -14.36 29.66
C ASP A 399 -9.43 -13.38 29.17
N GLN A 400 -10.42 -13.10 30.04
CA GLN A 400 -11.51 -12.16 29.76
C GLN A 400 -10.97 -10.76 29.42
N THR A 401 -9.87 -10.33 30.03
CA THR A 401 -9.25 -9.02 29.77
C THR A 401 -8.78 -8.91 28.31
N LYS A 402 -8.25 -10.00 27.74
CA LYS A 402 -7.82 -10.03 26.33
C LYS A 402 -9.03 -10.01 25.38
N ILE A 403 -10.10 -10.72 25.73
CA ILE A 403 -11.36 -10.68 24.96
C ILE A 403 -11.94 -9.27 24.98
N ASP A 404 -12.03 -8.64 26.14
CA ASP A 404 -12.53 -7.27 26.30
C ASP A 404 -11.67 -6.26 25.55
N GLY A 405 -10.35 -6.44 25.56
CA GLY A 405 -9.41 -5.64 24.78
C GLY A 405 -9.66 -5.75 23.28
N ALA A 406 -9.84 -6.96 22.75
CA ALA A 406 -10.13 -7.19 21.34
C ALA A 406 -11.49 -6.57 20.92
N LEU A 407 -12.52 -6.70 21.74
CA LEU A 407 -13.82 -6.06 21.50
C LEU A 407 -13.73 -4.53 21.57
N HIS A 408 -12.91 -3.98 22.48
CA HIS A 408 -12.65 -2.54 22.56
C HIS A 408 -11.94 -2.01 21.29
N GLN A 409 -10.95 -2.73 20.78
CA GLN A 409 -10.30 -2.37 19.51
C GLN A 409 -11.32 -2.35 18.35
N LEU A 410 -12.25 -3.29 18.33
CA LEU A 410 -13.32 -3.30 17.35
C LEU A 410 -14.25 -2.08 17.50
N GLU A 411 -14.68 -1.72 18.73
CA GLU A 411 -15.47 -0.51 19.00
C GLU A 411 -14.79 0.73 18.43
N LEU A 412 -13.49 0.88 18.68
CA LEU A 412 -12.72 2.01 18.18
C LEU A 412 -12.63 2.05 16.67
N SER A 413 -12.40 0.89 16.03
CA SER A 413 -12.35 0.80 14.57
C SER A 413 -13.65 1.19 13.88
N LEU A 414 -14.80 0.88 14.51
CA LEU A 414 -16.12 1.28 14.01
C LEU A 414 -16.40 2.78 14.20
N LYS A 415 -15.87 3.39 15.26
CA LYS A 415 -16.01 4.83 15.55
C LYS A 415 -15.04 5.72 14.76
N HIS A 416 -13.86 5.20 14.39
CA HIS A 416 -12.83 5.96 13.68
C HIS A 416 -13.23 6.22 12.23
N LYS A 417 -13.46 7.50 11.89
CA LYS A 417 -13.84 7.93 10.53
C LYS A 417 -12.57 8.22 9.71
N THR A 418 -12.23 7.33 8.79
CA THR A 418 -11.13 7.53 7.85
C THR A 418 -11.58 8.29 6.61
N ALA A 419 -10.66 8.95 5.90
CA ALA A 419 -10.96 9.61 4.64
C ALA A 419 -11.39 8.64 3.52
N ASN A 420 -10.96 7.38 3.60
CA ASN A 420 -11.22 6.34 2.60
C ASN A 420 -12.22 5.27 3.12
N PHE A 421 -13.14 5.65 3.99
CA PHE A 421 -14.08 4.72 4.63
C PHE A 421 -14.88 3.91 3.59
N GLY A 422 -15.41 4.56 2.55
CA GLY A 422 -16.19 3.88 1.51
C GLY A 422 -15.37 2.85 0.72
N PHE A 423 -14.13 3.16 0.38
CA PHE A 423 -13.23 2.22 -0.30
C PHE A 423 -12.82 1.06 0.62
N SER A 424 -12.54 1.32 1.89
CA SER A 424 -12.25 0.27 2.88
C SER A 424 -13.44 -0.67 3.07
N MET A 425 -14.66 -0.12 3.06
CA MET A 425 -15.90 -0.91 3.11
C MET A 425 -16.08 -1.80 1.88
N LEU A 426 -15.86 -1.26 0.67
CA LEU A 426 -15.87 -2.04 -0.57
C LEU A 426 -14.92 -3.24 -0.47
N ASN A 427 -13.67 -3.01 -0.07
CA ASN A 427 -12.65 -4.07 0.01
C ASN A 427 -13.01 -5.16 1.04
N ARG A 428 -13.69 -4.79 2.13
CA ARG A 428 -14.16 -5.73 3.15
C ARG A 428 -15.35 -6.57 2.69
N LEU A 429 -16.33 -5.94 2.02
CA LEU A 429 -17.56 -6.60 1.62
C LEU A 429 -17.38 -7.49 0.38
N LYS A 430 -16.60 -7.02 -0.59
CA LYS A 430 -16.54 -7.57 -1.94
C LYS A 430 -16.12 -9.04 -2.02
N PRO A 431 -15.01 -9.52 -1.38
CA PRO A 431 -14.61 -10.93 -1.51
C PRO A 431 -15.71 -11.88 -1.04
N ARG A 432 -16.31 -11.59 0.11
CA ARG A 432 -17.39 -12.39 0.67
C ARG A 432 -18.66 -12.33 -0.18
N TRP A 433 -19.00 -11.15 -0.71
CA TRP A 433 -20.15 -10.97 -1.59
C TRP A 433 -20.03 -11.78 -2.90
N PHE A 434 -18.82 -11.85 -3.50
CA PHE A 434 -18.55 -12.73 -4.63
C PHE A 434 -18.60 -14.22 -4.27
N ASN A 435 -18.39 -14.57 -3.01
CA ASN A 435 -18.41 -15.94 -2.50
C ASN A 435 -19.71 -16.31 -1.74
N GLY A 436 -20.81 -15.56 -1.99
CA GLY A 436 -22.16 -15.93 -1.58
C GLY A 436 -22.62 -15.38 -0.23
N THR A 437 -21.77 -14.61 0.48
CA THR A 437 -22.20 -13.94 1.72
C THR A 437 -23.09 -12.74 1.40
N ASP A 438 -24.22 -12.62 2.09
CA ASP A 438 -25.07 -11.43 2.01
C ASP A 438 -24.32 -10.21 2.59
N PRO A 439 -24.18 -9.12 1.84
CA PRO A 439 -23.46 -7.93 2.32
C PRO A 439 -24.12 -7.29 3.56
N PHE A 440 -25.44 -7.44 3.76
CA PHE A 440 -26.15 -6.94 4.94
C PHE A 440 -25.75 -7.65 6.22
N ASP A 441 -25.49 -8.95 6.15
CA ASP A 441 -25.03 -9.72 7.29
C ASP A 441 -23.60 -9.27 7.70
N SER A 442 -22.76 -8.96 6.71
CA SER A 442 -21.42 -8.41 6.94
C SER A 442 -21.43 -6.98 7.52
N LEU A 443 -22.55 -6.25 7.47
CA LEU A 443 -22.71 -4.91 8.04
C LEU A 443 -23.34 -4.93 9.43
N ALA A 444 -23.94 -6.04 9.88
CA ALA A 444 -24.70 -6.18 11.13
C ALA A 444 -23.78 -6.38 12.35
N TRP A 445 -22.91 -5.41 12.62
CA TRP A 445 -21.89 -5.53 13.68
C TRP A 445 -22.49 -5.70 15.07
N ASN A 446 -23.45 -4.85 15.48
CA ASN A 446 -24.07 -4.94 16.78
C ASN A 446 -24.79 -6.27 16.99
N ASP A 447 -25.50 -6.76 15.97
CA ASP A 447 -26.19 -8.06 16.03
C ASP A 447 -25.18 -9.20 16.23
N THR A 448 -24.06 -9.16 15.47
CA THR A 448 -22.99 -10.16 15.56
C THR A 448 -22.29 -10.14 16.91
N ILE A 449 -21.91 -8.96 17.41
CA ILE A 449 -21.25 -8.79 18.72
C ILE A 449 -22.17 -9.28 19.84
N ASN A 450 -23.46 -8.89 19.83
CA ASN A 450 -24.42 -9.34 20.83
C ASN A 450 -24.67 -10.86 20.81
N ALA A 451 -24.70 -11.45 19.63
CA ALA A 451 -24.79 -12.90 19.46
C ALA A 451 -23.55 -13.62 19.98
N PHE A 452 -22.36 -13.09 19.67
CA PHE A 452 -21.08 -13.58 20.18
C PHE A 452 -21.01 -13.53 21.71
N GLN A 453 -21.36 -12.39 22.32
CA GLN A 453 -21.36 -12.24 23.79
C GLN A 453 -22.32 -13.21 24.47
N ARG A 454 -23.50 -13.47 23.87
CA ARG A 454 -24.42 -14.51 24.41
C ARG A 454 -23.82 -15.91 24.35
N LYS A 455 -23.08 -16.26 23.29
CA LYS A 455 -22.37 -17.54 23.20
C LYS A 455 -21.25 -17.64 24.21
N LEU A 456 -20.45 -16.56 24.34
CA LEU A 456 -19.35 -16.49 25.31
C LEU A 456 -19.85 -16.68 26.76
N ALA A 457 -20.98 -16.06 27.13
CA ALA A 457 -21.58 -16.17 28.45
C ALA A 457 -22.03 -17.60 28.82
N GLN A 458 -22.16 -18.53 27.86
CA GLN A 458 -22.47 -19.94 28.13
C GLN A 458 -21.23 -20.73 28.61
N GLY A 459 -20.02 -20.15 28.50
CA GLY A 459 -18.74 -20.79 28.83
C GLY A 459 -18.28 -21.81 27.79
N GLY A 460 -16.96 -21.93 27.63
CA GLY A 460 -16.34 -22.95 26.75
C GLY A 460 -16.57 -22.76 25.26
N TYR A 461 -17.07 -21.59 24.81
CA TYR A 461 -17.41 -21.39 23.39
C TYR A 461 -16.19 -21.31 22.50
N LEU A 462 -15.18 -20.50 22.86
CA LEU A 462 -13.95 -20.35 22.08
C LEU A 462 -13.10 -21.63 22.13
N GLU A 463 -13.03 -22.28 23.28
CA GLU A 463 -12.37 -23.56 23.48
C GLU A 463 -13.02 -24.65 22.62
N GLY A 464 -14.36 -24.64 22.51
CA GLY A 464 -15.10 -25.55 21.63
C GLY A 464 -14.81 -25.34 20.15
N LEU A 465 -14.63 -24.10 19.70
CA LEU A 465 -14.21 -23.78 18.33
C LEU A 465 -12.77 -24.25 18.08
N LEU A 466 -11.88 -24.06 19.05
CA LEU A 466 -10.50 -24.50 19.00
C LEU A 466 -10.43 -26.02 18.87
N GLU A 467 -11.21 -26.76 19.66
CA GLU A 467 -11.29 -28.22 19.58
C GLU A 467 -11.90 -28.71 18.27
N LYS A 468 -12.99 -28.07 17.81
CA LYS A 468 -13.67 -28.41 16.55
C LYS A 468 -12.76 -28.30 15.34
N TYR A 469 -11.96 -27.24 15.25
CA TYR A 469 -11.26 -26.92 14.01
C TYR A 469 -9.75 -27.15 14.05
N PHE A 470 -9.07 -26.96 15.19
CA PHE A 470 -7.62 -26.85 15.23
C PHE A 470 -6.92 -27.97 16.01
N LEU A 471 -7.64 -28.74 16.80
CA LEU A 471 -7.10 -29.90 17.55
C LEU A 471 -7.39 -31.22 16.84
N ASN A 472 -7.14 -31.28 15.54
CA ASN A 472 -7.25 -32.49 14.73
C ASN A 472 -6.11 -32.52 13.70
N ASP A 473 -5.89 -33.68 13.08
CA ASP A 473 -4.82 -33.92 12.12
C ASP A 473 -5.19 -33.60 10.67
N ASN A 474 -6.37 -33.06 10.41
CA ASN A 474 -6.81 -32.66 9.06
C ASN A 474 -6.12 -31.35 8.67
N THR A 475 -4.85 -31.40 8.30
CA THR A 475 -3.98 -30.25 8.12
C THR A 475 -3.24 -30.28 6.80
N LEU A 476 -2.96 -29.12 6.25
CA LEU A 476 -1.95 -28.90 5.21
C LEU A 476 -0.72 -28.23 5.84
N THR A 477 0.39 -28.94 5.90
CA THR A 477 1.70 -28.34 6.21
C THR A 477 2.35 -27.92 4.91
N PHE A 478 2.59 -26.62 4.75
CA PHE A 478 3.19 -26.05 3.54
C PHE A 478 4.54 -25.41 3.88
N THR A 479 5.60 -25.84 3.21
CA THR A 479 6.98 -25.37 3.46
C THR A 479 7.61 -24.88 2.17
N MET A 480 8.26 -23.71 2.22
CA MET A 480 9.15 -23.23 1.17
C MET A 480 10.58 -23.18 1.71
N ALA A 481 11.43 -24.02 1.12
CA ALA A 481 12.84 -24.10 1.43
C ALA A 481 13.66 -23.15 0.55
N PRO A 482 14.67 -22.45 1.10
CA PRO A 482 15.55 -21.59 0.29
C PRO A 482 16.41 -22.42 -0.66
N SER A 483 16.68 -21.89 -1.86
CA SER A 483 17.53 -22.57 -2.85
C SER A 483 18.45 -21.58 -3.55
N THR A 484 19.75 -21.84 -3.48
CA THR A 484 20.79 -21.06 -4.19
C THR A 484 20.67 -21.16 -5.70
N SER A 485 20.10 -22.26 -6.22
CA SER A 485 19.93 -22.49 -7.66
C SER A 485 18.57 -22.05 -8.20
N PHE A 486 17.72 -21.40 -7.37
CA PHE A 486 16.35 -21.06 -7.78
C PHE A 486 16.34 -20.04 -8.95
N GLY A 487 17.10 -18.96 -8.83
CA GLY A 487 17.21 -17.94 -9.88
C GLY A 487 17.79 -18.50 -11.18
N ASP A 488 18.85 -19.31 -11.09
CA ASP A 488 19.47 -19.92 -12.27
C ASP A 488 18.51 -20.87 -12.99
N LYS A 489 17.73 -21.65 -12.24
CA LYS A 489 16.71 -22.55 -12.82
C LYS A 489 15.62 -21.77 -13.54
N LEU A 490 15.12 -20.66 -12.96
CA LEU A 490 14.15 -19.79 -13.61
C LEU A 490 14.72 -19.15 -14.89
N ALA A 491 15.95 -18.64 -14.84
CA ALA A 491 16.62 -18.05 -15.99
C ALA A 491 16.86 -19.07 -17.10
N GLN A 492 17.23 -20.32 -16.75
CA GLN A 492 17.41 -21.39 -17.73
C GLN A 492 16.07 -21.82 -18.33
N GLU A 493 15.01 -21.95 -17.52
CA GLU A 493 13.66 -22.28 -18.00
C GLU A 493 13.16 -21.22 -19.00
N GLU A 494 13.33 -19.93 -18.67
CA GLU A 494 12.95 -18.83 -19.56
C GLU A 494 13.69 -18.90 -20.90
N LYS A 495 14.99 -19.20 -20.90
CA LYS A 495 15.79 -19.37 -22.12
C LYS A 495 15.27 -20.54 -22.96
N ASP A 496 15.01 -21.68 -22.33
CA ASP A 496 14.54 -22.89 -23.00
C ASP A 496 13.15 -22.68 -23.61
N ARG A 497 12.25 -22.03 -22.87
CA ARG A 497 10.89 -21.69 -23.31
C ARG A 497 10.93 -20.68 -24.47
N LEU A 498 11.77 -19.64 -24.36
CA LEU A 498 11.97 -18.67 -25.45
C LEU A 498 12.48 -19.38 -26.72
N ALA A 499 13.47 -20.25 -26.60
CA ALA A 499 14.00 -21.01 -27.71
C ALA A 499 12.93 -21.95 -28.33
N ALA A 500 12.07 -22.55 -27.49
CA ALA A 500 10.96 -23.36 -27.97
C ALA A 500 9.92 -22.54 -28.73
N LYS A 501 9.53 -21.39 -28.22
CA LYS A 501 8.56 -20.47 -28.86
C LYS A 501 9.10 -19.87 -30.17
N ILE A 502 10.41 -19.59 -30.22
CA ILE A 502 11.06 -19.15 -31.47
C ILE A 502 11.00 -20.27 -32.51
N ARG A 503 11.36 -21.53 -32.15
CA ARG A 503 11.26 -22.68 -33.07
C ARG A 503 9.84 -22.91 -33.58
N GLU A 504 8.85 -22.78 -32.69
CA GLU A 504 7.42 -22.86 -33.07
C GLU A 504 7.05 -21.79 -34.10
N ALA A 505 7.50 -20.55 -33.87
CA ALA A 505 7.28 -19.44 -34.80
C ALA A 505 7.99 -19.65 -36.14
N GLU A 506 9.22 -20.15 -36.13
CA GLU A 506 9.97 -20.51 -37.37
C GLU A 506 9.25 -21.59 -38.18
N GLN A 507 8.74 -22.64 -37.52
CA GLN A 507 7.94 -23.66 -38.17
C GLN A 507 6.65 -23.11 -38.77
N LYS A 508 5.91 -22.27 -38.07
CA LYS A 508 4.69 -21.60 -38.56
C LYS A 508 4.99 -20.65 -39.70
N ALA A 509 6.08 -19.94 -39.68
CA ALA A 509 6.49 -18.97 -40.70
C ALA A 509 7.19 -19.63 -41.91
N GLY A 510 7.53 -20.92 -41.85
CA GLY A 510 8.21 -21.66 -42.88
C GLY A 510 9.72 -21.44 -42.96
N SER A 511 10.28 -20.43 -42.34
CA SER A 511 11.74 -20.19 -42.22
C SER A 511 12.08 -19.29 -41.05
N LYS A 512 13.33 -19.34 -40.64
CA LYS A 512 13.88 -18.45 -39.59
C LYS A 512 13.78 -16.98 -39.96
N GLU A 513 14.16 -16.66 -41.20
CA GLU A 513 14.16 -15.29 -41.73
C GLU A 513 12.72 -14.71 -41.75
N SER A 514 11.72 -15.52 -42.11
CA SER A 514 10.32 -15.12 -42.13
C SER A 514 9.80 -14.89 -40.69
N ALA A 515 10.15 -15.75 -39.74
CA ALA A 515 9.75 -15.58 -38.34
C ALA A 515 10.37 -14.31 -37.74
N TRP A 516 11.66 -14.10 -37.95
CA TRP A 516 12.37 -12.92 -37.43
C TRP A 516 11.84 -11.62 -38.03
N LYS A 517 11.51 -11.64 -39.33
CA LYS A 517 10.83 -10.51 -39.98
C LYS A 517 9.47 -10.24 -39.34
N GLN A 518 8.66 -11.26 -39.04
CA GLN A 518 7.39 -11.08 -38.33
C GLN A 518 7.56 -10.46 -36.92
N PHE A 519 8.59 -10.85 -36.17
CA PHE A 519 8.89 -10.22 -34.87
C PHE A 519 9.26 -8.75 -35.02
N ALA A 520 10.11 -8.43 -36.00
CA ALA A 520 10.53 -7.07 -36.27
C ALA A 520 9.36 -6.19 -36.78
N ASP A 521 8.56 -6.71 -37.73
CA ASP A 521 7.41 -6.00 -38.28
C ASP A 521 6.35 -5.72 -37.18
N ARG A 522 6.12 -6.67 -36.30
CA ARG A 522 5.20 -6.50 -35.15
C ARG A 522 5.71 -5.44 -34.17
N GLU A 523 7.00 -5.44 -33.81
CA GLU A 523 7.60 -4.44 -32.94
C GLU A 523 7.55 -3.05 -33.58
N MET A 524 7.84 -2.94 -34.89
CA MET A 524 7.74 -1.69 -35.63
C MET A 524 6.30 -1.17 -35.71
N ALA A 525 5.32 -2.05 -35.93
CA ALA A 525 3.92 -1.66 -35.95
C ALA A 525 3.47 -1.14 -34.57
N LEU A 526 3.88 -1.83 -33.49
CA LEU A 526 3.59 -1.39 -32.11
C LEU A 526 4.23 -0.02 -31.83
N LEU A 527 5.51 0.18 -32.17
CA LEU A 527 6.20 1.48 -32.01
C LEU A 527 5.52 2.60 -32.81
N GLN A 528 5.06 2.32 -34.02
CA GLN A 528 4.32 3.31 -34.81
C GLN A 528 2.99 3.68 -34.15
N GLU A 529 2.27 2.70 -33.61
CA GLU A 529 1.02 2.92 -32.90
C GLU A 529 1.25 3.70 -31.60
N GLN A 530 2.26 3.35 -30.82
CA GLN A 530 2.67 4.08 -29.64
C GLN A 530 3.04 5.55 -29.95
N ASN A 531 3.77 5.81 -31.02
CA ASN A 531 4.16 7.17 -31.43
C ASN A 531 2.96 8.03 -31.85
N LYS A 532 1.88 7.45 -32.37
CA LYS A 532 0.64 8.18 -32.74
C LYS A 532 -0.10 8.71 -31.49
N THR A 533 0.10 8.09 -30.35
CA THR A 533 -0.57 8.44 -29.07
C THR A 533 -0.42 9.93 -28.70
N ASN A 534 0.70 10.55 -29.05
CA ASN A 534 0.96 11.97 -28.73
C ASN A 534 0.22 12.97 -29.64
N THR A 535 -0.36 12.52 -30.75
CA THR A 535 -1.10 13.35 -31.73
C THR A 535 -2.59 13.02 -31.80
N GLU A 536 -3.07 12.12 -30.94
CA GLU A 536 -4.44 11.65 -30.91
C GLU A 536 -5.40 12.73 -30.39
N ASP A 537 -6.59 12.85 -31.04
CA ASP A 537 -7.65 13.75 -30.57
C ASP A 537 -8.32 13.16 -29.32
N LEU A 538 -8.15 13.84 -28.19
CA LEU A 538 -8.70 13.45 -26.91
C LEU A 538 -10.05 14.12 -26.59
N SER A 539 -10.71 14.73 -27.55
CA SER A 539 -11.97 15.47 -27.36
C SER A 539 -13.15 14.57 -26.93
N CYS A 540 -13.06 13.26 -27.20
CA CYS A 540 -14.06 12.29 -26.74
C CYS A 540 -14.02 12.08 -25.23
N LEU A 541 -12.87 12.30 -24.57
CA LEU A 541 -12.76 12.10 -23.12
C LEU A 541 -13.43 13.22 -22.35
N PRO A 542 -14.25 12.87 -21.35
CA PRO A 542 -14.78 13.87 -20.45
C PRO A 542 -13.68 14.49 -19.58
N THR A 543 -13.93 15.66 -19.02
CA THR A 543 -12.96 16.37 -18.20
C THR A 543 -13.66 17.26 -17.20
N VAL A 544 -13.00 17.50 -16.08
CA VAL A 544 -13.26 18.66 -15.22
C VAL A 544 -12.36 19.82 -15.64
N HIS A 545 -12.65 21.02 -15.20
CA HIS A 545 -11.90 22.21 -15.57
C HIS A 545 -11.29 22.91 -14.34
N VAL A 546 -10.16 23.59 -14.51
CA VAL A 546 -9.52 24.36 -13.44
C VAL A 546 -10.47 25.45 -12.88
N LYS A 547 -11.37 26.02 -13.71
CA LYS A 547 -12.39 26.97 -13.25
C LYS A 547 -13.37 26.39 -12.23
N ASP A 548 -13.52 25.05 -12.18
CA ASP A 548 -14.40 24.35 -11.25
C ASP A 548 -13.72 24.13 -9.88
N ILE A 549 -12.41 24.44 -9.78
CA ILE A 549 -11.63 24.35 -8.56
C ILE A 549 -11.72 25.67 -7.80
N PRO A 550 -12.25 25.68 -6.56
CA PRO A 550 -12.33 26.89 -5.77
C PRO A 550 -10.96 27.53 -5.56
N ARG A 551 -10.82 28.82 -5.91
CA ARG A 551 -9.55 29.56 -5.74
C ARG A 551 -9.16 29.69 -4.27
N ARG A 552 -10.15 29.82 -3.37
CA ARG A 552 -9.95 29.87 -1.92
C ARG A 552 -10.65 28.72 -1.24
N ARG A 553 -10.03 28.21 -0.19
CA ARG A 553 -10.64 27.24 0.73
C ARG A 553 -10.83 27.87 2.10
N GLU A 554 -11.85 27.44 2.81
CA GLU A 554 -11.99 27.79 4.22
C GLU A 554 -10.82 27.19 5.00
N PRO A 555 -10.12 28.00 5.82
CA PRO A 555 -9.02 27.51 6.63
C PRO A 555 -9.54 26.57 7.72
N VAL A 556 -8.73 25.58 8.08
CA VAL A 556 -9.02 24.74 9.24
C VAL A 556 -8.90 25.59 10.50
N THR A 557 -9.97 25.67 11.29
CA THR A 557 -9.96 26.42 12.56
C THR A 557 -9.09 25.69 13.59
N LEU A 558 -8.02 26.34 14.01
CA LEU A 558 -7.09 25.85 15.04
C LEU A 558 -7.04 26.86 16.19
N ARG A 559 -7.04 26.36 17.42
CA ARG A 559 -6.76 27.15 18.62
C ARG A 559 -5.36 26.80 19.12
N GLU A 560 -4.60 27.83 19.49
CA GLU A 560 -3.26 27.66 20.06
C GLU A 560 -3.22 28.21 21.47
N GLU A 561 -2.54 27.51 22.35
CA GLU A 561 -2.28 27.94 23.71
C GLU A 561 -0.92 27.38 24.19
N THR A 562 -0.44 27.91 25.30
CA THR A 562 0.77 27.41 25.96
C THR A 562 0.40 26.84 27.33
N ILE A 563 0.70 25.58 27.56
CA ILE A 563 0.50 24.89 28.85
C ILE A 563 1.85 24.40 29.36
N ALA A 564 2.21 24.79 30.57
CA ALA A 564 3.47 24.41 31.21
C ALA A 564 4.71 24.69 30.33
N GLY A 565 4.70 25.78 29.54
CA GLY A 565 5.79 26.14 28.63
C GLY A 565 5.79 25.42 27.27
N THR A 566 4.86 24.52 27.04
CA THR A 566 4.73 23.76 25.80
C THR A 566 3.66 24.38 24.90
N SER A 567 3.95 24.53 23.60
CA SER A 567 2.98 24.97 22.59
C SER A 567 2.00 23.84 22.24
N ILE A 568 0.71 24.17 22.27
CA ILE A 568 -0.36 23.20 22.00
C ILE A 568 -1.28 23.74 20.92
N GLN A 569 -1.48 22.90 19.91
CA GLN A 569 -2.43 23.13 18.81
C GLN A 569 -3.68 22.27 19.06
N TRP A 570 -4.84 22.92 19.10
CA TRP A 570 -6.15 22.29 19.24
C TRP A 570 -6.92 22.32 17.94
N ARG A 571 -7.49 21.17 17.58
CA ARG A 571 -8.55 21.04 16.57
C ARG A 571 -9.81 20.49 17.23
N GLU A 572 -10.78 21.34 17.49
CA GLU A 572 -12.09 20.95 18.00
C GLU A 572 -13.01 20.62 16.81
N ALA A 573 -13.46 19.37 16.70
CA ALA A 573 -14.27 18.85 15.61
C ALA A 573 -15.07 17.61 16.05
N PRO A 574 -16.15 17.22 15.35
CA PRO A 574 -16.90 16.00 15.65
C PRO A 574 -16.03 14.74 15.46
N THR A 575 -15.55 14.17 16.54
CA THR A 575 -14.65 12.98 16.55
C THR A 575 -15.35 11.69 16.97
N ASN A 576 -16.67 11.71 17.18
CA ASN A 576 -17.45 10.57 17.63
C ASN A 576 -16.98 10.00 19.00
N GLY A 577 -16.60 10.92 19.93
CA GLY A 577 -16.12 10.54 21.27
C GLY A 577 -14.69 10.02 21.31
N LEU A 578 -13.88 10.32 20.29
CA LEU A 578 -12.46 9.98 20.22
C LEU A 578 -11.59 11.22 20.42
N THR A 579 -10.53 11.06 21.17
CA THR A 579 -9.44 12.05 21.28
C THR A 579 -8.18 11.49 20.61
N TYR A 580 -7.56 12.32 19.78
CA TYR A 580 -6.28 12.05 19.11
C TYR A 580 -5.21 12.99 19.66
N PHE A 581 -4.12 12.42 20.13
CA PHE A 581 -2.97 13.10 20.68
C PHE A 581 -1.73 12.91 19.81
N ARG A 582 -0.95 13.97 19.64
CA ARG A 582 0.40 13.93 19.07
C ARG A 582 1.32 14.87 19.81
N ALA A 583 2.55 14.43 20.06
CA ALA A 583 3.60 15.27 20.59
C ALA A 583 4.90 15.03 19.81
N ILE A 584 5.64 16.09 19.52
CA ILE A 584 6.98 15.98 18.93
C ILE A 584 7.97 16.56 19.93
N LYS A 585 8.86 15.71 20.41
CA LYS A 585 10.05 16.13 21.14
C LYS A 585 11.17 16.39 20.14
N THR A 586 11.57 17.65 19.99
CA THR A 586 12.68 18.02 19.12
C THR A 586 14.01 17.56 19.70
N LEU A 587 14.82 16.88 18.91
CA LEU A 587 16.16 16.42 19.28
C LEU A 587 17.18 17.42 18.73
N LYS A 588 17.72 18.28 19.60
CA LYS A 588 18.78 19.21 19.23
C LYS A 588 20.14 18.54 19.46
N ASN A 589 21.01 18.63 18.44
CA ASN A 589 22.41 18.18 18.52
C ASN A 589 22.57 16.67 18.86
N LEU A 590 21.68 15.83 18.37
CA LEU A 590 21.81 14.39 18.55
C LEU A 590 23.05 13.86 17.80
N PRO A 591 23.96 13.12 18.46
CA PRO A 591 25.10 12.47 17.82
C PRO A 591 24.67 11.52 16.69
N ASP A 592 25.44 11.48 15.58
CA ASP A 592 25.10 10.65 14.42
C ASP A 592 25.01 9.14 14.76
N ASN A 593 25.91 8.65 15.64
CA ASN A 593 25.93 7.26 16.10
C ASN A 593 24.75 6.87 17.00
N LEU A 594 23.97 7.83 17.48
CA LEU A 594 22.71 7.60 18.18
C LEU A 594 21.52 7.72 17.21
N ARG A 595 21.60 8.61 16.23
CA ARG A 595 20.54 8.87 15.24
C ARG A 595 20.14 7.63 14.49
N GLU A 596 21.12 6.88 14.00
CA GLU A 596 20.88 5.65 13.23
C GLU A 596 20.18 4.54 14.05
N LEU A 597 20.20 4.63 15.39
CA LEU A 597 19.52 3.70 16.30
C LEU A 597 18.14 4.20 16.76
N ILE A 598 17.67 5.39 16.33
CA ILE A 598 16.33 5.88 16.74
C ILE A 598 15.21 4.91 16.30
N PRO A 599 15.20 4.32 15.10
CA PRO A 599 14.16 3.35 14.73
C PRO A 599 14.13 2.16 15.72
N LEU A 600 15.29 1.59 16.01
CA LEU A 600 15.39 0.51 16.98
C LEU A 600 14.95 0.95 18.39
N PHE A 601 15.27 2.19 18.80
CA PHE A 601 14.80 2.75 20.06
C PHE A 601 13.28 2.86 20.10
N THR A 602 12.64 3.43 19.06
CA THR A 602 11.19 3.61 19.01
C THR A 602 10.44 2.29 19.00
N ASP A 603 11.00 1.25 18.37
CA ASP A 603 10.46 -0.10 18.40
C ASP A 603 10.66 -0.77 19.76
N SER A 604 11.85 -0.59 20.37
CA SER A 604 12.19 -1.23 21.65
C SER A 604 11.34 -0.71 22.81
N ILE A 605 11.05 0.60 22.90
CA ILE A 605 10.24 1.13 24.01
C ILE A 605 8.80 0.62 24.01
N MET A 606 8.28 0.19 22.86
CA MET A 606 6.97 -0.43 22.76
C MET A 606 6.96 -1.91 23.17
N ARG A 607 8.15 -2.52 23.32
CA ARG A 607 8.31 -3.99 23.41
C ARG A 607 9.12 -4.50 24.59
N LEU A 608 9.62 -3.60 25.45
CA LEU A 608 10.42 -4.01 26.63
C LEU A 608 9.64 -4.03 27.94
N GLY A 609 8.40 -3.50 27.95
CA GLY A 609 7.69 -3.25 29.21
C GLY A 609 8.26 -2.05 29.96
N THR A 610 7.78 -1.84 31.18
CA THR A 610 8.21 -0.77 32.09
C THR A 610 8.77 -1.33 33.40
N LYS A 611 9.28 -0.48 34.28
CA LYS A 611 9.81 -0.91 35.58
C LYS A 611 8.76 -1.60 36.47
N ASP A 612 7.49 -1.25 36.29
CA ASP A 612 6.36 -1.73 37.11
C ASP A 612 5.39 -2.67 36.34
N MET A 613 5.56 -2.85 35.03
CA MET A 613 4.69 -3.67 34.19
C MET A 613 5.50 -4.50 33.21
N THR A 614 5.14 -5.76 33.06
CA THR A 614 5.66 -6.58 31.95
C THR A 614 5.18 -6.04 30.61
N MET A 615 5.83 -6.43 29.53
CA MET A 615 5.39 -6.06 28.19
C MET A 615 3.94 -6.50 27.92
N GLU A 616 3.58 -7.72 28.35
CA GLU A 616 2.24 -8.28 28.19
C GLU A 616 1.18 -7.43 28.93
N GLN A 617 1.44 -7.09 30.22
CA GLN A 617 0.54 -6.23 30.99
C GLN A 617 0.36 -4.84 30.35
N LEU A 618 1.45 -4.28 29.81
CA LEU A 618 1.42 -2.99 29.13
C LEU A 618 0.62 -3.08 27.82
N GLU A 619 0.81 -4.12 27.04
CA GLU A 619 0.08 -4.37 25.79
C GLU A 619 -1.41 -4.57 26.05
N ASP A 620 -1.77 -5.39 27.04
CA ASP A 620 -3.16 -5.61 27.44
C ASP A 620 -3.83 -4.30 27.88
N LEU A 621 -3.10 -3.46 28.64
CA LEU A 621 -3.60 -2.14 29.04
C LEU A 621 -3.80 -1.20 27.85
N ILE A 622 -2.86 -1.17 26.90
CA ILE A 622 -2.96 -0.41 25.66
C ILE A 622 -4.19 -0.83 24.89
N LYS A 623 -4.37 -2.13 24.63
CA LYS A 623 -5.50 -2.68 23.89
C LYS A 623 -6.86 -2.44 24.57
N LEU A 624 -6.89 -2.53 25.91
CA LEU A 624 -8.11 -2.35 26.71
C LEU A 624 -8.54 -0.88 26.85
N LYS A 625 -7.61 0.08 26.79
CA LYS A 625 -7.88 1.49 27.14
C LYS A 625 -7.64 2.49 26.02
N THR A 626 -6.93 2.12 24.98
CA THR A 626 -6.59 3.04 23.89
C THR A 626 -6.89 2.41 22.53
N GLY A 627 -6.93 3.24 21.49
CA GLY A 627 -6.93 2.79 20.10
C GLY A 627 -5.50 2.64 19.53
N GLY A 628 -4.55 2.50 20.44
CA GLY A 628 -3.12 2.42 20.17
C GLY A 628 -2.37 3.67 20.59
N VAL A 629 -1.14 3.44 20.98
CA VAL A 629 -0.10 4.46 21.17
C VAL A 629 1.08 4.09 20.28
N SER A 630 1.79 5.06 19.76
CA SER A 630 2.99 4.79 18.97
C SER A 630 4.06 5.83 19.18
N VAL A 631 5.28 5.43 18.93
CA VAL A 631 6.46 6.29 19.00
C VAL A 631 7.23 6.10 17.69
N GLY A 632 7.71 7.19 17.11
CA GLY A 632 8.41 7.13 15.83
C GLY A 632 9.41 8.29 15.67
N TYR A 633 10.20 8.21 14.63
CA TYR A 633 11.10 9.29 14.22
C TYR A 633 10.33 10.34 13.39
N HIS A 634 10.67 11.61 13.63
CA HIS A 634 10.14 12.73 12.86
C HIS A 634 11.28 13.59 12.34
N SER A 635 11.25 13.95 11.06
CA SER A 635 12.14 14.98 10.51
C SER A 635 11.40 15.81 9.47
N THR A 636 11.67 17.10 9.44
CA THR A 636 11.05 18.03 8.50
C THR A 636 12.00 19.17 8.15
N PRO A 637 12.09 19.58 6.86
CA PRO A 637 12.78 20.80 6.48
C PRO A 637 11.96 22.05 6.84
N SER A 638 12.63 23.19 6.93
CA SER A 638 11.94 24.48 7.04
C SER A 638 11.24 24.82 5.72
N PRO A 639 9.97 25.27 5.72
CA PRO A 639 9.26 25.66 4.52
C PRO A 639 9.93 26.80 3.73
N SER A 640 10.71 27.65 4.39
CA SER A 640 11.40 28.81 3.80
C SER A 640 12.88 28.54 3.44
N ASP A 641 13.50 27.50 4.02
CA ASP A 641 14.90 27.11 3.76
C ASP A 641 15.11 25.62 3.98
N PHE A 642 15.02 24.82 2.91
CA PHE A 642 15.19 23.36 2.98
C PHE A 642 16.60 22.88 3.38
N ARG A 643 17.59 23.78 3.47
CA ARG A 643 18.91 23.46 4.03
C ARG A 643 18.86 23.30 5.55
N GLN A 644 17.83 23.88 6.19
CA GLN A 644 17.53 23.70 7.59
C GLN A 644 16.51 22.61 7.77
N ALA A 645 16.77 21.68 8.66
CA ALA A 645 15.83 20.64 9.04
C ALA A 645 15.79 20.46 10.54
N SER A 646 14.63 20.18 11.08
CA SER A 646 14.44 19.73 12.47
C SER A 646 14.21 18.23 12.49
N GLU A 647 14.71 17.57 13.55
CA GLU A 647 14.45 16.16 13.81
C GLU A 647 13.91 15.98 15.23
N GLY A 648 13.17 14.91 15.47
CA GLY A 648 12.56 14.65 16.75
C GLY A 648 11.98 13.23 16.85
N ILE A 649 11.46 12.94 18.04
CA ILE A 649 10.65 11.76 18.31
C ILE A 649 9.20 12.22 18.39
N ILE A 650 8.32 11.57 17.62
CA ILE A 650 6.89 11.79 17.66
C ILE A 650 6.21 10.69 18.48
N PHE A 651 5.38 11.11 19.41
CA PHE A 651 4.50 10.27 20.20
C PHE A 651 3.07 10.47 19.71
N THR A 652 2.33 9.41 19.53
CA THR A 652 0.92 9.48 19.16
C THR A 652 0.07 8.62 20.06
N GLY A 653 -1.20 8.99 20.23
CA GLY A 653 -2.18 8.19 20.94
C GLY A 653 -3.59 8.50 20.47
N MET A 654 -4.45 7.50 20.55
CA MET A 654 -5.88 7.61 20.31
C MET A 654 -6.64 6.88 21.41
N ALA A 655 -7.67 7.51 21.96
CA ALA A 655 -8.51 6.88 22.97
C ALA A 655 -9.94 7.40 22.89
N LEU A 656 -10.89 6.65 23.47
CA LEU A 656 -12.17 7.22 23.84
C LEU A 656 -11.97 8.33 24.86
N ASP A 657 -12.79 9.37 24.81
CA ASP A 657 -12.66 10.53 25.68
C ASP A 657 -12.56 10.17 27.17
N ARG A 658 -13.34 9.15 27.60
CA ARG A 658 -13.31 8.61 28.98
C ARG A 658 -11.97 7.98 29.38
N ASN A 659 -11.15 7.58 28.42
CA ASN A 659 -9.89 6.85 28.64
C ASN A 659 -8.64 7.74 28.45
N VAL A 660 -8.80 9.01 28.09
CA VAL A 660 -7.69 9.94 27.82
C VAL A 660 -6.69 10.03 28.97
N PRO A 661 -7.10 10.13 30.24
CA PRO A 661 -6.13 10.14 31.34
C PRO A 661 -5.24 8.89 31.38
N VAL A 662 -5.81 7.71 31.11
CA VAL A 662 -5.06 6.45 31.05
C VAL A 662 -4.10 6.41 29.86
N MET A 663 -4.50 6.92 28.69
CA MET A 663 -3.63 7.06 27.53
C MET A 663 -2.39 7.90 27.86
N TYR A 664 -2.55 9.02 28.57
CA TYR A 664 -1.43 9.86 28.99
C TYR A 664 -0.53 9.15 30.02
N ASP A 665 -1.08 8.37 30.95
CA ASP A 665 -0.28 7.58 31.89
C ASP A 665 0.53 6.50 31.17
N ILE A 666 -0.04 5.83 30.18
CA ILE A 666 0.67 4.86 29.34
C ILE A 666 1.83 5.54 28.59
N LEU A 667 1.58 6.69 27.94
CA LEU A 667 2.62 7.45 27.24
C LEU A 667 3.74 7.90 28.20
N ARG A 668 3.38 8.37 29.39
CA ARG A 668 4.35 8.74 30.43
C ARG A 668 5.23 7.54 30.82
N LYS A 669 4.63 6.38 31.07
CA LYS A 669 5.35 5.15 31.42
C LYS A 669 6.28 4.70 30.30
N LEU A 670 5.82 4.71 29.07
CA LEU A 670 6.67 4.41 27.90
C LEU A 670 7.87 5.35 27.78
N ILE A 671 7.66 6.64 28.02
CA ILE A 671 8.73 7.63 27.91
C ILE A 671 9.73 7.48 29.07
N LEU A 672 9.27 7.38 30.33
CA LEU A 672 10.09 7.49 31.53
C LEU A 672 10.58 6.15 32.08
N ASP A 673 9.75 5.12 31.96
CA ASP A 673 9.88 3.91 32.76
C ASP A 673 10.20 2.65 31.93
N THR A 674 10.42 2.78 30.60
CA THR A 674 10.84 1.64 29.76
C THR A 674 12.08 0.97 30.35
N ASN A 675 12.00 -0.36 30.53
CA ASN A 675 13.03 -1.10 31.27
C ASN A 675 14.08 -1.72 30.32
N PHE A 676 15.08 -0.92 29.95
CA PHE A 676 16.23 -1.41 29.16
C PHE A 676 17.19 -2.30 29.98
N ASP A 677 17.00 -2.38 31.29
CA ASP A 677 17.81 -3.20 32.22
C ASP A 677 17.17 -4.56 32.51
N SER A 678 16.05 -4.88 31.86
CA SER A 678 15.42 -6.19 32.06
C SER A 678 16.34 -7.32 31.58
N PRO A 679 16.32 -8.50 32.22
CA PRO A 679 17.07 -9.66 31.77
C PRO A 679 16.75 -10.09 30.34
N GLU A 680 15.56 -9.77 29.88
CA GLU A 680 15.06 -10.13 28.55
C GLU A 680 15.37 -9.08 27.48
N ALA A 681 15.90 -7.91 27.84
CA ALA A 681 16.08 -6.79 26.92
C ALA A 681 16.95 -7.17 25.70
N SER A 682 18.08 -7.86 25.94
CA SER A 682 18.98 -8.30 24.87
C SER A 682 18.28 -9.26 23.89
N LEU A 683 17.54 -10.24 24.41
CA LEU A 683 16.78 -11.21 23.61
C LEU A 683 15.72 -10.51 22.75
N ARG A 684 14.92 -9.60 23.36
CA ARG A 684 13.85 -8.89 22.66
C ARG A 684 14.38 -7.94 21.60
N ILE A 685 15.48 -7.23 21.88
CA ILE A 685 16.13 -6.34 20.91
C ILE A 685 16.68 -7.17 19.72
N ARG A 686 17.23 -8.35 19.98
CA ARG A 686 17.70 -9.26 18.95
C ARG A 686 16.56 -9.73 18.05
N GLN A 687 15.42 -10.13 18.64
CA GLN A 687 14.22 -10.52 17.88
C GLN A 687 13.70 -9.37 17.01
N LEU A 688 13.71 -8.12 17.53
CA LEU A 688 13.37 -6.93 16.76
C LEU A 688 14.29 -6.71 15.58
N LEU A 689 15.59 -6.85 15.78
CA LEU A 689 16.60 -6.71 14.74
C LEU A 689 16.41 -7.76 13.64
N GLN A 690 16.14 -9.01 14.05
CA GLN A 690 15.93 -10.11 13.09
C GLN A 690 14.65 -9.90 12.27
N ALA A 691 13.52 -9.61 12.92
CA ALA A 691 12.26 -9.32 12.23
C ALA A 691 12.37 -8.12 11.28
N SER A 692 13.10 -7.08 11.70
CA SER A 692 13.35 -5.91 10.84
C SER A 692 14.26 -6.24 9.66
N ALA A 693 15.28 -7.10 9.83
CA ALA A 693 16.15 -7.51 8.75
C ALA A 693 15.39 -8.34 7.70
N ASP A 694 14.55 -9.28 8.15
CA ASP A 694 13.75 -10.12 7.26
C ASP A 694 12.66 -9.32 6.50
N GLY A 695 12.05 -8.32 7.15
CA GLY A 695 11.03 -7.45 6.54
C GLY A 695 11.59 -6.49 5.49
N ILE A 696 12.77 -5.92 5.74
CA ILE A 696 13.40 -4.90 4.87
C ILE A 696 13.68 -5.40 3.45
N VAL A 697 14.00 -6.67 3.29
CA VAL A 697 14.27 -7.26 1.98
C VAL A 697 13.02 -7.29 1.11
N ASN A 698 11.91 -7.72 1.68
CA ASN A 698 10.62 -7.69 0.99
C ASN A 698 10.21 -6.26 0.64
N ASP A 699 10.52 -5.28 1.51
CA ASP A 699 10.27 -3.87 1.24
C ASP A 699 11.07 -3.34 0.06
N ILE A 700 12.34 -3.75 -0.10
CA ILE A 700 13.15 -3.37 -1.26
C ILE A 700 12.60 -4.00 -2.54
N ALA A 701 12.25 -5.29 -2.53
CA ALA A 701 11.67 -5.98 -3.68
C ALA A 701 10.34 -5.34 -4.11
N SER A 702 9.49 -4.93 -3.17
CA SER A 702 8.19 -4.30 -3.45
C SER A 702 8.28 -2.81 -3.81
N SER A 703 9.27 -2.07 -3.29
CA SER A 703 9.34 -0.61 -3.36
C SER A 703 10.74 -0.06 -3.66
N GLY A 704 11.59 -0.82 -4.34
CA GLY A 704 13.01 -0.50 -4.60
C GLY A 704 13.25 0.90 -5.20
N HIS A 705 12.33 1.41 -6.02
CA HIS A 705 12.40 2.77 -6.56
C HIS A 705 12.40 3.85 -5.46
N ARG A 706 11.72 3.62 -4.32
CA ARG A 706 11.73 4.56 -3.18
C ARG A 706 13.10 4.60 -2.52
N PHE A 707 13.76 3.44 -2.40
CA PHE A 707 15.12 3.34 -1.88
C PHE A 707 16.13 4.01 -2.84
N ALA A 708 15.99 3.79 -4.15
CA ALA A 708 16.82 4.43 -5.15
C ALA A 708 16.70 5.96 -5.11
N VAL A 709 15.48 6.48 -5.17
CA VAL A 709 15.20 7.92 -5.07
C VAL A 709 15.69 8.49 -3.75
N GLY A 710 15.38 7.82 -2.62
CA GLY A 710 15.82 8.25 -1.28
C GLY A 710 17.34 8.36 -1.16
N TYR A 711 18.07 7.41 -1.75
CA TYR A 711 19.53 7.47 -1.79
C TYR A 711 20.02 8.62 -2.68
N ALA A 712 19.47 8.80 -3.87
CA ALA A 712 19.82 9.91 -4.75
C ALA A 712 19.54 11.28 -4.09
N GLU A 713 18.46 11.41 -3.32
CA GLU A 713 18.12 12.64 -2.57
C GLU A 713 19.06 12.91 -1.39
N SER A 714 19.64 11.89 -0.79
CA SER A 714 20.29 11.96 0.52
C SER A 714 21.46 12.93 0.62
N SER A 715 22.13 13.21 -0.49
CA SER A 715 23.23 14.18 -0.54
C SER A 715 22.80 15.61 -0.95
N LEU A 716 21.53 15.81 -1.30
CA LEU A 716 21.03 17.07 -1.82
C LEU A 716 20.44 17.97 -0.72
N THR A 717 19.81 17.40 0.31
CA THR A 717 19.22 18.16 1.42
C THR A 717 19.46 17.49 2.77
N ARG A 718 19.46 18.29 3.84
CA ARG A 718 19.65 17.77 5.21
C ARG A 718 18.52 16.82 5.62
N SER A 719 17.27 17.13 5.30
CA SER A 719 16.12 16.28 5.62
C SER A 719 16.18 14.94 4.91
N ALA A 720 16.60 14.90 3.64
CA ALA A 720 16.77 13.66 2.88
C ALA A 720 17.90 12.80 3.45
N TRP A 721 19.02 13.43 3.87
CA TRP A 721 20.09 12.74 4.57
C TRP A 721 19.60 12.10 5.88
N LEU A 722 18.86 12.85 6.70
CA LEU A 722 18.30 12.35 7.95
C LEU A 722 17.40 11.12 7.70
N ARG A 723 16.52 11.19 6.70
CA ARG A 723 15.68 10.04 6.31
C ARG A 723 16.51 8.83 5.87
N GLN A 724 17.58 9.06 5.10
CA GLN A 724 18.47 7.97 4.64
C GLN A 724 19.13 7.25 5.82
N GLN A 725 19.49 7.96 6.92
CA GLN A 725 20.11 7.36 8.10
C GLN A 725 19.13 6.45 8.86
N VAL A 726 17.82 6.75 8.86
CA VAL A 726 16.82 6.07 9.70
C VAL A 726 15.87 5.14 8.93
N ALA A 727 15.80 5.24 7.61
CA ALA A 727 14.83 4.46 6.81
C ALA A 727 15.34 4.11 5.40
N GLY A 728 16.53 4.51 4.99
CA GLY A 728 17.08 4.22 3.66
C GLY A 728 18.03 3.02 3.66
N LEU A 729 18.76 2.84 2.55
CA LEU A 729 19.74 1.75 2.39
C LEU A 729 20.86 1.76 3.45
N SER A 730 21.16 2.93 4.05
CA SER A 730 22.09 3.01 5.19
C SER A 730 21.54 2.29 6.41
N GLN A 731 20.24 2.46 6.66
CA GLN A 731 19.55 1.76 7.76
C GLN A 731 19.46 0.26 7.51
N VAL A 732 19.14 -0.15 6.27
CA VAL A 732 19.16 -1.58 5.88
C VAL A 732 20.50 -2.20 6.26
N LYS A 733 21.61 -1.58 5.84
CA LYS A 733 22.96 -2.08 6.13
C LYS A 733 23.28 -2.16 7.62
N LEU A 734 22.82 -1.19 8.42
CA LEU A 734 23.00 -1.21 9.87
C LEU A 734 22.22 -2.37 10.53
N ILE A 735 20.92 -2.48 10.20
CA ILE A 735 20.01 -3.49 10.79
C ILE A 735 20.49 -4.90 10.47
N THR A 736 20.81 -5.18 9.21
CA THR A 736 21.31 -6.49 8.80
C THR A 736 22.65 -6.84 9.49
N LYS A 737 23.55 -5.84 9.63
CA LYS A 737 24.80 -6.02 10.39
C LYS A 737 24.57 -6.34 11.86
N LEU A 738 23.61 -5.67 12.51
CA LEU A 738 23.31 -5.91 13.92
C LEU A 738 22.56 -7.23 14.12
N ALA A 739 21.65 -7.59 13.23
CA ALA A 739 20.96 -8.88 13.25
C ALA A 739 21.93 -10.07 13.06
N GLY A 740 22.96 -9.90 12.24
CA GLY A 740 24.00 -10.93 12.01
C GLY A 740 25.05 -11.07 13.12
N ARG A 741 24.93 -10.38 14.25
CA ARG A 741 25.83 -10.56 15.42
C ARG A 741 25.59 -11.95 16.06
N PRO A 742 26.65 -12.61 16.58
CA PRO A 742 26.53 -13.91 17.23
C PRO A 742 25.47 -13.93 18.35
N GLU A 743 24.79 -15.02 18.56
CA GLU A 743 23.79 -15.17 19.63
C GLU A 743 24.38 -14.94 21.04
N SER A 744 25.66 -15.23 21.22
CA SER A 744 26.39 -14.96 22.47
C SER A 744 26.67 -13.49 22.76
N ASP A 745 26.43 -12.59 21.78
CA ASP A 745 26.60 -11.13 21.96
C ASP A 745 25.42 -10.58 22.78
N THR A 746 25.70 -9.94 23.89
CA THR A 746 24.71 -9.37 24.80
C THR A 746 24.11 -8.03 24.30
N LEU A 747 24.61 -7.47 23.22
CA LEU A 747 24.22 -6.17 22.66
C LEU A 747 24.34 -4.99 23.67
N GLU A 748 25.22 -5.09 24.66
CA GLU A 748 25.38 -4.06 25.70
C GLU A 748 25.72 -2.68 25.12
N ASP A 749 26.54 -2.62 24.06
CA ASP A 749 26.88 -1.39 23.37
C ASP A 749 25.67 -0.73 22.71
N VAL A 750 24.76 -1.54 22.15
CA VAL A 750 23.50 -1.09 21.54
C VAL A 750 22.55 -0.61 22.63
N ILE A 751 22.32 -1.44 23.66
CA ILE A 751 21.45 -1.09 24.81
C ILE A 751 21.91 0.19 25.50
N SER A 752 23.22 0.36 25.71
CA SER A 752 23.77 1.60 26.27
C SER A 752 23.42 2.83 25.42
N LYS A 753 23.48 2.72 24.10
CA LYS A 753 23.09 3.82 23.19
C LYS A 753 21.58 4.07 23.21
N LEU A 754 20.75 3.03 23.31
CA LEU A 754 19.29 3.19 23.43
C LEU A 754 18.92 3.94 24.72
N LYS A 755 19.58 3.64 25.84
CA LYS A 755 19.45 4.41 27.11
C LYS A 755 19.86 5.86 26.93
N GLN A 756 20.94 6.14 26.20
CA GLN A 756 21.33 7.51 25.88
C GLN A 756 20.25 8.23 25.09
N ILE A 757 19.68 7.59 24.04
CA ILE A 757 18.55 8.17 23.28
C ILE A 757 17.36 8.45 24.20
N GLN A 758 17.05 7.55 25.14
CA GLN A 758 15.98 7.75 26.11
C GLN A 758 16.16 9.04 26.91
N THR A 759 17.39 9.39 27.32
CA THR A 759 17.63 10.64 28.06
C THR A 759 17.31 11.90 27.25
N PHE A 760 17.46 11.88 25.92
CA PHE A 760 17.07 12.99 25.05
C PHE A 760 15.54 13.03 24.82
N ALA A 761 14.88 11.89 24.83
CA ALA A 761 13.45 11.78 24.57
C ALA A 761 12.57 12.15 25.78
N LEU A 762 13.16 12.19 26.98
CA LEU A 762 12.44 12.25 28.26
C LEU A 762 11.94 13.62 28.67
N ALA A 763 12.41 14.72 28.08
CA ALA A 763 12.11 16.04 28.59
C ALA A 763 11.01 16.75 27.81
N SER A 764 10.23 17.59 28.50
CA SER A 764 9.18 18.43 27.90
C SER A 764 9.71 19.70 27.26
N ASP A 765 10.97 20.07 27.46
CA ASP A 765 11.59 21.19 26.75
C ASP A 765 11.65 20.94 25.25
N ASP A 766 11.42 21.99 24.47
CA ASP A 766 11.31 21.88 23.00
C ASP A 766 10.27 20.85 22.49
N MET A 767 9.27 20.52 23.33
CA MET A 767 8.13 19.71 22.94
C MET A 767 7.01 20.59 22.40
N ARG A 768 6.32 20.15 21.36
CA ARG A 768 5.05 20.72 20.89
C ARG A 768 4.01 19.61 20.78
N THR A 769 2.74 19.96 21.02
CA THR A 769 1.65 18.99 21.00
C THR A 769 0.52 19.42 20.09
N ALA A 770 -0.24 18.46 19.58
CA ALA A 770 -1.48 18.68 18.84
C ALA A 770 -2.55 17.72 19.35
N ILE A 771 -3.76 18.24 19.57
CA ILE A 771 -4.92 17.47 20.02
C ILE A 771 -6.08 17.73 19.08
N THR A 772 -6.73 16.63 18.67
CA THR A 772 -8.01 16.68 17.96
C THR A 772 -9.06 15.96 18.80
N CYS A 773 -10.12 16.63 19.17
CA CYS A 773 -11.21 16.08 20.01
C CYS A 773 -12.54 16.79 19.76
N GLY A 774 -13.63 16.24 20.31
CA GLY A 774 -14.90 16.92 20.39
C GLY A 774 -14.85 18.17 21.28
N SER A 775 -15.64 19.20 20.98
CA SER A 775 -15.72 20.42 21.82
C SER A 775 -16.19 20.11 23.24
N GLU A 776 -17.02 19.07 23.39
CA GLU A 776 -17.54 18.58 24.68
C GLU A 776 -16.46 18.00 25.60
N SER A 777 -15.39 17.43 25.04
CA SER A 777 -14.29 16.82 25.79
C SER A 777 -13.07 17.72 25.90
N ALA A 778 -13.01 18.86 25.24
CA ALA A 778 -11.83 19.71 25.15
C ALA A 778 -11.31 20.21 26.51
N GLN A 779 -12.21 20.56 27.43
CA GLN A 779 -11.83 21.03 28.76
C GLN A 779 -11.18 19.95 29.62
N GLU A 780 -11.73 18.73 29.60
CA GLU A 780 -11.18 17.59 30.34
C GLU A 780 -9.85 17.12 29.73
N ASN A 781 -9.77 17.12 28.41
CA ASN A 781 -8.52 16.88 27.69
C ASN A 781 -7.42 17.88 28.07
N SER A 782 -7.75 19.17 28.20
CA SER A 782 -6.79 20.21 28.63
C SER A 782 -6.26 19.94 30.06
N ARG A 783 -7.14 19.55 31.00
CA ARG A 783 -6.74 19.20 32.37
C ARG A 783 -5.80 17.99 32.40
N SER A 784 -6.18 16.92 31.69
CA SER A 784 -5.41 15.68 31.62
C SER A 784 -4.03 15.92 30.97
N LEU A 785 -3.99 16.73 29.88
CA LEU A 785 -2.75 17.13 29.23
C LEU A 785 -1.84 17.92 30.17
N GLN A 786 -2.39 18.87 30.93
CA GLN A 786 -1.62 19.65 31.90
C GLN A 786 -0.97 18.76 32.96
N GLN A 787 -1.68 17.75 33.46
CA GLN A 787 -1.14 16.76 34.39
C GLN A 787 0.00 15.96 33.77
N PHE A 788 -0.21 15.48 32.55
CA PHE A 788 0.80 14.76 31.77
C PHE A 788 2.06 15.61 31.59
N MET A 789 1.95 16.85 31.11
CA MET A 789 3.10 17.73 30.87
C MET A 789 3.89 18.05 32.15
N LYS A 790 3.19 18.23 33.27
CA LYS A 790 3.83 18.44 34.59
C LYS A 790 4.55 17.20 35.12
N SER A 791 4.18 16.02 34.67
CA SER A 791 4.80 14.75 35.07
C SER A 791 6.11 14.44 34.35
N LEU A 792 6.39 15.14 33.22
CA LEU A 792 7.60 14.97 32.46
C LEU A 792 8.75 15.83 33.00
N PRO A 793 10.03 15.38 32.95
CA PRO A 793 11.19 16.20 33.24
C PRO A 793 11.22 17.48 32.41
N GLN A 794 11.65 18.60 32.96
CA GLN A 794 11.60 19.89 32.26
C GLN A 794 12.81 20.20 31.38
N ALA A 795 13.93 19.53 31.60
CA ALA A 795 15.15 19.75 30.82
C ALA A 795 15.85 18.44 30.47
N ALA A 796 16.20 18.29 29.18
CA ALA A 796 17.02 17.17 28.71
C ALA A 796 18.53 17.42 28.98
N ALA A 797 19.29 16.33 29.03
CA ALA A 797 20.74 16.41 28.99
C ALA A 797 21.21 17.10 27.70
N ARG A 798 22.05 18.13 27.82
CA ARG A 798 22.62 18.84 26.66
C ARG A 798 23.96 18.22 26.30
N THR A 799 24.18 17.85 25.05
CA THR A 799 25.49 17.51 24.52
C THR A 799 25.99 18.65 23.64
N GLU A 800 27.32 18.89 23.63
CA GLU A 800 27.94 19.79 22.67
C GLU A 800 27.83 19.17 21.26
N SER A 801 27.37 19.97 20.31
CA SER A 801 27.16 19.54 18.93
C SER A 801 28.47 19.26 18.23
N ALA A 802 28.63 18.07 17.71
CA ALA A 802 29.55 17.85 16.57
C ALA A 802 29.04 18.59 15.32
N ALA A 803 29.94 19.17 14.54
CA ALA A 803 29.56 19.79 13.29
C ALA A 803 28.84 18.78 12.39
N PRO A 804 27.76 19.18 11.71
CA PRO A 804 27.01 18.25 10.88
C PRO A 804 27.91 17.62 9.82
N ALA A 805 27.85 16.30 9.69
CA ALA A 805 28.60 15.56 8.67
C ALA A 805 28.35 16.17 7.29
N ARG A 806 29.42 16.37 6.51
CA ARG A 806 29.31 16.88 5.14
C ARG A 806 28.61 15.81 4.29
N LEU A 807 27.51 16.20 3.64
CA LEU A 807 26.81 15.33 2.72
C LEU A 807 27.67 15.10 1.47
N VAL A 808 28.29 13.94 1.35
CA VAL A 808 29.05 13.53 0.18
C VAL A 808 28.39 12.28 -0.39
N ALA A 809 28.00 12.33 -1.64
CA ALA A 809 27.57 11.17 -2.38
C ALA A 809 28.15 11.17 -3.78
N ASP A 810 28.39 9.99 -4.29
CA ASP A 810 28.79 9.79 -5.67
C ASP A 810 27.67 10.27 -6.60
N ARG A 811 28.04 10.75 -7.78
CA ARG A 811 27.07 11.24 -8.76
C ARG A 811 26.15 10.14 -9.25
N LYS A 812 26.72 8.94 -9.46
CA LYS A 812 26.00 7.74 -9.91
C LYS A 812 26.38 6.57 -9.00
N THR A 813 25.38 5.95 -8.39
CA THR A 813 25.59 4.79 -7.51
C THR A 813 24.72 3.62 -7.99
N PHE A 814 25.32 2.45 -8.05
CA PHE A 814 24.59 1.21 -8.35
C PHE A 814 24.73 0.22 -7.18
N PHE A 815 23.61 -0.37 -6.79
CA PHE A 815 23.52 -1.40 -5.75
C PHE A 815 23.20 -2.76 -6.39
N PRO A 816 24.19 -3.65 -6.51
CA PRO A 816 23.93 -5.00 -6.99
C PRO A 816 23.04 -5.74 -6.00
N LEU A 817 21.88 -6.20 -6.47
CA LEU A 817 20.90 -6.99 -5.72
C LEU A 817 20.28 -8.02 -6.66
N PRO A 818 19.86 -9.21 -6.19
CA PRO A 818 19.44 -10.32 -7.05
C PRO A 818 17.98 -10.17 -7.54
N TYR A 819 17.62 -8.98 -8.00
CA TYR A 819 16.29 -8.72 -8.57
C TYR A 819 16.33 -8.84 -10.09
N GLN A 820 15.36 -9.55 -10.67
CA GLN A 820 15.24 -9.73 -12.12
C GLN A 820 14.79 -8.47 -12.87
N VAL A 821 14.46 -7.41 -12.15
CA VAL A 821 14.06 -6.09 -12.63
C VAL A 821 14.83 -5.01 -11.90
N TYR A 822 14.91 -3.80 -12.47
CA TYR A 822 15.64 -2.69 -11.90
C TYR A 822 14.72 -1.65 -11.27
N TYR A 823 15.28 -0.92 -10.31
CA TYR A 823 14.64 0.21 -9.65
C TYR A 823 15.56 1.41 -9.73
N GLY A 824 15.09 2.52 -10.30
CA GLY A 824 15.92 3.69 -10.55
C GLY A 824 15.41 4.97 -9.93
N GLY A 825 16.35 5.87 -9.62
CA GLY A 825 16.06 7.22 -9.17
C GLY A 825 17.10 8.22 -9.66
N LEU A 826 16.63 9.39 -10.11
CA LEU A 826 17.47 10.57 -10.40
C LEU A 826 16.87 11.77 -9.68
N SER A 827 17.67 12.53 -8.93
CA SER A 827 17.18 13.65 -8.12
C SER A 827 18.06 14.89 -8.28
N VAL A 828 17.40 16.06 -8.20
CA VAL A 828 18.06 17.37 -8.20
C VAL A 828 17.47 18.27 -7.11
N SER A 829 18.28 19.16 -6.54
CA SER A 829 17.80 20.19 -5.60
C SER A 829 17.28 21.41 -6.36
N THR A 830 16.27 22.10 -5.81
CA THR A 830 15.60 23.22 -6.46
C THR A 830 15.37 24.40 -5.52
N VAL A 831 14.15 24.67 -5.10
CA VAL A 831 13.75 25.84 -4.30
C VAL A 831 12.91 25.45 -3.08
N PRO A 832 12.85 26.27 -2.01
CA PRO A 832 12.03 26.02 -0.86
C PRO A 832 10.53 26.13 -1.18
N TYR A 833 9.69 25.59 -0.29
CA TYR A 833 8.23 25.57 -0.42
C TYR A 833 7.61 26.95 -0.67
N THR A 834 8.09 27.98 0.02
CA THR A 834 7.57 29.35 -0.09
C THR A 834 7.95 30.08 -1.39
N SER A 835 8.88 29.53 -2.17
CA SER A 835 9.27 30.10 -3.46
C SER A 835 8.12 30.02 -4.48
N PRO A 836 7.84 31.09 -5.27
CA PRO A 836 6.84 31.02 -6.35
C PRO A 836 7.18 29.96 -7.41
N GLN A 837 8.48 29.72 -7.70
CA GLN A 837 8.94 28.73 -8.67
C GLN A 837 8.61 27.28 -8.24
N SER A 838 8.36 27.03 -6.95
CA SER A 838 7.96 25.73 -6.42
C SER A 838 6.63 25.24 -7.01
N ALA A 839 5.68 26.14 -7.29
CA ALA A 839 4.42 25.80 -7.94
C ALA A 839 4.63 25.33 -9.39
N ALA A 840 5.47 26.04 -10.16
CA ALA A 840 5.78 25.67 -11.54
C ALA A 840 6.51 24.32 -11.62
N LEU A 841 7.44 24.02 -10.68
CA LEU A 841 8.10 22.71 -10.57
C LEU A 841 7.11 21.56 -10.26
N GLN A 842 6.10 21.82 -9.43
CA GLN A 842 5.08 20.84 -9.14
C GLN A 842 4.21 20.52 -10.36
N ILE A 843 3.83 21.56 -11.13
CA ILE A 843 3.12 21.37 -12.41
C ILE A 843 4.02 20.67 -13.42
N LEU A 844 5.30 21.03 -13.53
CA LEU A 844 6.26 20.40 -14.42
C LEU A 844 6.41 18.89 -14.15
N SER A 845 6.38 18.46 -12.88
CA SER A 845 6.47 17.04 -12.54
C SER A 845 5.30 16.22 -13.11
N GLN A 846 4.09 16.76 -13.12
CA GLN A 846 2.91 16.13 -13.71
C GLN A 846 2.97 16.11 -15.24
N LEU A 847 3.38 17.23 -15.83
CA LEU A 847 3.59 17.31 -17.28
C LEU A 847 4.59 16.26 -17.78
N LEU A 848 5.73 16.15 -17.11
CA LEU A 848 6.75 15.16 -17.46
C LEU A 848 6.22 13.74 -17.29
N THR A 849 5.55 13.45 -16.20
CA THR A 849 5.00 12.11 -15.94
C THR A 849 4.01 11.70 -17.03
N HIS A 850 2.98 12.52 -17.30
CA HIS A 850 1.86 12.13 -18.17
C HIS A 850 2.14 12.35 -19.67
N LYS A 851 3.03 13.28 -20.05
CA LYS A 851 3.25 13.62 -21.46
C LYS A 851 4.54 13.05 -22.03
N HIS A 852 5.42 12.48 -21.17
CA HIS A 852 6.73 11.98 -21.61
C HIS A 852 7.14 10.67 -20.93
N LEU A 853 7.32 10.68 -19.61
CA LEU A 853 7.97 9.57 -18.92
C LEU A 853 7.15 8.29 -18.94
N HIS A 854 5.83 8.37 -18.77
CA HIS A 854 4.96 7.21 -18.87
C HIS A 854 5.08 6.54 -20.26
N HIS A 855 5.07 7.34 -21.31
CA HIS A 855 5.20 6.84 -22.68
C HIS A 855 6.57 6.21 -22.95
N GLU A 856 7.66 6.90 -22.57
CA GLU A 856 9.02 6.43 -22.90
C GLU A 856 9.49 5.28 -21.98
N ILE A 857 9.15 5.31 -20.68
CA ILE A 857 9.65 4.34 -19.70
C ILE A 857 8.73 3.11 -19.62
N ARG A 858 7.39 3.31 -19.59
CA ARG A 858 6.43 2.19 -19.47
C ARG A 858 6.03 1.64 -20.83
N GLU A 859 5.40 2.45 -21.69
CA GLU A 859 4.82 1.94 -22.93
C GLU A 859 5.89 1.40 -23.90
N LYS A 860 6.97 2.14 -24.12
CA LYS A 860 8.08 1.75 -24.96
C LYS A 860 9.13 0.91 -24.23
N GLY A 861 9.49 1.32 -23.02
CA GLY A 861 10.57 0.71 -22.24
C GLY A 861 10.16 -0.58 -21.56
N GLY A 862 8.86 -0.82 -21.34
CA GLY A 862 8.32 -2.03 -20.72
C GLY A 862 8.42 -2.06 -19.20
N ALA A 863 8.76 -0.96 -18.54
CA ALA A 863 8.71 -0.83 -17.09
C ALA A 863 7.26 -0.86 -16.60
N TYR A 864 7.03 -1.38 -15.40
CA TYR A 864 5.68 -1.30 -14.79
C TYR A 864 5.28 0.15 -14.51
N GLY A 865 6.20 1.00 -14.10
CA GLY A 865 5.95 2.42 -13.86
C GLY A 865 7.19 3.29 -14.00
N GLY A 866 6.96 4.56 -14.34
CA GLY A 866 8.00 5.58 -14.38
C GLY A 866 7.38 6.97 -14.38
N GLY A 867 8.05 7.92 -13.76
CA GLY A 867 7.52 9.27 -13.64
C GLY A 867 8.46 10.25 -12.96
N ALA A 868 7.92 11.43 -12.69
CA ALA A 868 8.59 12.49 -11.93
C ALA A 868 7.73 12.92 -10.74
N SER A 869 8.38 13.30 -9.66
CA SER A 869 7.74 13.81 -8.46
C SER A 869 8.46 15.06 -7.95
N TYR A 870 7.72 16.00 -7.41
CA TYR A 870 8.28 17.17 -6.77
C TYR A 870 7.87 17.23 -5.30
N LYS A 871 8.86 17.09 -4.41
CA LYS A 871 8.69 17.22 -2.97
C LYS A 871 8.87 18.69 -2.58
N ALA A 872 7.78 19.45 -2.68
CA ALA A 872 7.81 20.92 -2.54
C ALA A 872 8.46 21.39 -1.22
N LEU A 873 8.21 20.67 -0.11
CA LEU A 873 8.76 21.04 1.19
C LEU A 873 10.27 20.78 1.26
N ASP A 874 10.74 19.70 0.68
CA ASP A 874 12.17 19.35 0.61
C ASP A 874 12.93 20.10 -0.48
N GLY A 875 12.25 20.75 -1.42
CA GLY A 875 12.87 21.40 -2.58
C GLY A 875 13.55 20.41 -3.52
N LEU A 876 13.03 19.18 -3.63
CA LEU A 876 13.61 18.10 -4.42
C LEU A 876 12.73 17.76 -5.60
N PHE A 877 13.32 17.69 -6.79
CA PHE A 877 12.69 17.17 -7.99
C PHE A 877 13.32 15.81 -8.33
N SER A 878 12.52 14.76 -8.39
CA SER A 878 13.00 13.40 -8.53
C SER A 878 12.28 12.67 -9.66
N PHE A 879 13.02 11.87 -10.41
CA PHE A 879 12.55 10.91 -11.39
C PHE A 879 12.67 9.50 -10.81
N TYR A 880 11.79 8.59 -11.22
CA TYR A 880 11.84 7.20 -10.78
C TYR A 880 11.47 6.24 -11.91
N SER A 881 11.99 5.00 -11.82
CA SER A 881 11.50 3.84 -12.57
C SER A 881 11.28 2.66 -11.63
N TYR A 882 10.24 1.88 -11.92
CA TYR A 882 9.76 0.81 -11.08
C TYR A 882 9.56 -0.46 -11.90
N ARG A 883 10.22 -1.55 -11.46
CA ARG A 883 10.26 -2.84 -12.18
C ARG A 883 10.62 -2.65 -13.65
N ASP A 884 11.76 -2.05 -13.85
CA ASP A 884 12.27 -1.60 -15.13
C ASP A 884 13.17 -2.66 -15.77
N PRO A 885 12.87 -3.19 -16.97
CA PRO A 885 13.74 -4.14 -17.65
C PRO A 885 14.89 -3.44 -18.44
N ASN A 886 14.86 -2.11 -18.61
CA ASN A 886 15.76 -1.36 -19.49
C ASN A 886 16.39 -0.12 -18.81
N PRO A 887 17.16 -0.30 -17.73
CA PRO A 887 17.66 0.79 -16.88
C PRO A 887 18.59 1.76 -17.61
N GLN A 888 19.39 1.30 -18.56
CA GLN A 888 20.34 2.13 -19.31
C GLN A 888 19.60 3.19 -20.14
N ASN A 889 18.57 2.78 -20.87
CA ASN A 889 17.73 3.70 -21.63
C ASN A 889 16.97 4.66 -20.71
N THR A 890 16.46 4.16 -19.62
CA THR A 890 15.70 4.94 -18.63
C THR A 890 16.54 6.06 -18.01
N VAL A 891 17.80 5.82 -17.66
CA VAL A 891 18.73 6.88 -17.21
C VAL A 891 18.86 7.98 -18.24
N SER A 892 19.00 7.60 -19.52
CA SER A 892 19.11 8.58 -20.62
C SER A 892 17.83 9.42 -20.73
N ILE A 893 16.65 8.78 -20.69
CA ILE A 893 15.35 9.47 -20.73
C ILE A 893 15.23 10.46 -19.57
N MET A 894 15.52 10.05 -18.33
CA MET A 894 15.45 10.90 -17.15
C MET A 894 16.36 12.14 -17.27
N ARG A 895 17.60 11.96 -17.73
CA ARG A 895 18.57 13.07 -17.91
C ARG A 895 18.15 14.06 -18.98
N HIS A 896 17.49 13.61 -20.05
CA HIS A 896 17.06 14.48 -21.16
C HIS A 896 15.64 15.07 -20.95
N ALA A 897 14.88 14.59 -19.96
CA ALA A 897 13.51 15.03 -19.71
C ALA A 897 13.38 16.55 -19.48
N GLY A 898 14.34 17.15 -18.76
CA GLY A 898 14.38 18.61 -18.56
C GLY A 898 14.52 19.39 -19.86
N LEU A 899 15.41 18.96 -20.75
CA LEU A 899 15.62 19.60 -22.07
C LEU A 899 14.39 19.42 -22.96
N TRP A 900 13.80 18.25 -22.95
CA TRP A 900 12.56 17.97 -23.67
C TRP A 900 11.44 18.92 -23.22
N ALA A 901 11.25 19.10 -21.89
CA ALA A 901 10.22 19.99 -21.34
C ALA A 901 10.47 21.48 -21.66
N ALA A 902 11.72 21.93 -21.61
CA ALA A 902 12.10 23.31 -21.90
C ALA A 902 11.88 23.69 -23.37
N LYS A 903 12.04 22.72 -24.29
CA LYS A 903 11.88 22.95 -25.75
C LYS A 903 10.44 22.73 -26.25
N ARG A 904 9.59 22.04 -25.48
CA ARG A 904 8.23 21.72 -25.91
C ARG A 904 7.33 22.95 -25.88
N ASP A 905 6.48 23.09 -26.90
CA ASP A 905 5.40 24.06 -26.90
C ASP A 905 4.19 23.47 -26.16
N TRP A 906 4.01 23.90 -24.93
CA TRP A 906 2.90 23.49 -24.08
C TRP A 906 1.60 24.14 -24.50
N THR A 907 0.55 23.37 -24.67
CA THR A 907 -0.77 23.92 -24.91
C THR A 907 -1.43 24.40 -23.61
N ALA A 908 -2.42 25.28 -23.70
CA ALA A 908 -3.23 25.69 -22.55
C ALA A 908 -3.89 24.47 -21.88
N ARG A 909 -4.27 23.47 -22.68
CA ARG A 909 -4.85 22.22 -22.20
C ARG A 909 -3.85 21.36 -21.41
N ASP A 910 -2.60 21.24 -21.85
CA ASP A 910 -1.58 20.49 -21.12
C ASP A 910 -1.38 21.09 -19.70
N ILE A 911 -1.32 22.44 -19.60
CA ILE A 911 -1.17 23.13 -18.32
C ILE A 911 -2.40 22.93 -17.44
N GLU A 912 -3.61 23.00 -18.03
CA GLU A 912 -4.85 22.74 -17.32
C GLU A 912 -4.90 21.32 -16.72
N GLU A 913 -4.59 20.31 -17.52
CA GLU A 913 -4.53 18.91 -17.09
C GLU A 913 -3.51 18.69 -15.96
N ALA A 914 -2.33 19.28 -16.07
CA ALA A 914 -1.32 19.17 -15.01
C ALA A 914 -1.76 19.85 -13.71
N LYS A 915 -2.47 20.97 -13.78
CA LYS A 915 -3.07 21.63 -12.61
C LYS A 915 -4.12 20.73 -11.96
N ILE A 916 -5.04 20.17 -12.74
CA ILE A 916 -6.07 19.25 -12.23
C ILE A 916 -5.39 18.07 -11.50
N SER A 917 -4.36 17.46 -12.11
CA SER A 917 -3.59 16.35 -11.50
C SER A 917 -2.96 16.73 -10.15
N VAL A 918 -2.42 17.95 -10.02
CA VAL A 918 -1.89 18.44 -8.73
C VAL A 918 -3.03 18.59 -7.71
N PHE A 919 -4.18 19.13 -8.12
CA PHE A 919 -5.30 19.39 -7.23
C PHE A 919 -6.00 18.12 -6.73
N GLN A 920 -5.84 16.96 -7.38
CA GLN A 920 -6.26 15.66 -6.83
C GLN A 920 -5.69 15.42 -5.43
N SER A 921 -4.41 15.69 -5.23
CA SER A 921 -3.74 15.52 -3.93
C SER A 921 -3.93 16.70 -3.00
N VAL A 922 -3.95 17.94 -3.51
CA VAL A 922 -4.13 19.16 -2.72
C VAL A 922 -5.51 19.19 -2.08
N ASP A 923 -6.53 18.75 -2.82
CA ASP A 923 -7.94 18.78 -2.40
C ASP A 923 -8.46 17.41 -1.92
N ALA A 924 -7.59 16.39 -1.83
CA ALA A 924 -7.98 15.08 -1.32
C ALA A 924 -8.63 15.19 0.07
N PRO A 925 -9.67 14.41 0.34
CA PRO A 925 -10.30 14.34 1.66
C PRO A 925 -9.28 13.97 2.73
N LYS A 926 -9.46 14.50 3.93
CA LYS A 926 -8.63 14.21 5.10
C LYS A 926 -9.52 13.72 6.24
N ALA A 927 -9.03 12.72 6.96
CA ALA A 927 -9.64 12.34 8.22
C ALA A 927 -9.57 13.51 9.22
N VAL A 928 -10.54 13.63 10.10
CA VAL A 928 -10.64 14.73 11.07
C VAL A 928 -9.36 14.90 11.90
N ASN A 929 -8.69 13.82 12.24
CA ASN A 929 -7.44 13.81 12.99
C ASN A 929 -6.20 14.20 12.15
N GLN A 930 -6.34 14.40 10.84
CA GLN A 930 -5.30 14.88 9.94
C GLN A 930 -5.47 16.36 9.55
N GLU A 931 -6.61 16.97 9.90
CA GLU A 931 -6.86 18.38 9.68
C GLU A 931 -5.93 19.25 10.54
N GLY A 932 -5.32 20.29 9.96
CA GLY A 932 -4.39 21.18 10.63
C GLY A 932 -2.99 20.60 10.90
N MET A 933 -2.74 19.32 10.57
CA MET A 933 -1.46 18.66 10.88
C MET A 933 -0.26 19.23 10.13
N SER A 934 -0.44 19.87 8.98
CA SER A 934 0.67 20.49 8.23
C SER A 934 1.40 21.55 9.06
N LYS A 935 0.67 22.38 9.81
CA LYS A 935 1.25 23.39 10.72
C LYS A 935 2.03 22.71 11.84
N PHE A 936 1.44 21.70 12.48
CA PHE A 936 2.06 20.98 13.57
C PHE A 936 3.32 20.20 13.14
N LEU A 937 3.25 19.46 12.02
CA LEU A 937 4.32 18.59 11.56
C LEU A 937 5.47 19.36 10.90
N SER A 938 5.16 20.37 10.08
CA SER A 938 6.14 21.00 9.19
C SER A 938 6.18 22.53 9.23
N GLY A 939 5.34 23.18 10.07
CA GLY A 939 5.26 24.63 10.12
C GLY A 939 4.56 25.28 8.90
N VAL A 940 3.97 24.48 8.00
CA VAL A 940 3.22 25.02 6.85
C VAL A 940 1.86 25.49 7.32
N THR A 941 1.69 26.83 7.38
CA THR A 941 0.45 27.46 7.83
C THR A 941 -0.66 27.42 6.78
N GLU A 942 -1.90 27.74 7.18
CA GLU A 942 -3.05 27.82 6.24
C GLU A 942 -2.85 28.94 5.22
N GLU A 943 -2.21 30.06 5.60
CA GLU A 943 -1.85 31.17 4.71
C GLU A 943 -0.83 30.73 3.66
N MET A 944 0.21 29.96 4.06
CA MET A 944 1.19 29.41 3.13
C MET A 944 0.53 28.42 2.13
N LYS A 945 -0.41 27.60 2.60
CA LYS A 945 -1.19 26.70 1.73
C LYS A 945 -2.06 27.49 0.75
N GLN A 946 -2.76 28.51 1.22
CA GLN A 946 -3.60 29.34 0.38
C GLN A 946 -2.77 30.08 -0.68
N GLN A 947 -1.61 30.63 -0.30
CA GLN A 947 -0.69 31.26 -1.26
C GLN A 947 -0.17 30.25 -2.28
N LYS A 948 0.22 29.05 -1.86
CA LYS A 948 0.65 27.97 -2.76
C LYS A 948 -0.47 27.58 -3.72
N ARG A 949 -1.72 27.49 -3.22
CA ARG A 949 -2.90 27.19 -4.04
C ARG A 949 -3.09 28.20 -5.15
N GLU A 950 -3.02 29.51 -4.82
CA GLU A 950 -3.14 30.57 -5.80
C GLU A 950 -2.00 30.53 -6.83
N GLN A 951 -0.75 30.33 -6.38
CA GLN A 951 0.39 30.16 -7.27
C GLN A 951 0.21 28.99 -8.23
N LEU A 952 -0.29 27.82 -7.77
CA LEU A 952 -0.54 26.64 -8.60
C LEU A 952 -1.60 26.93 -9.69
N LEU A 953 -2.68 27.61 -9.32
CA LEU A 953 -3.72 28.02 -10.27
C LEU A 953 -3.22 29.01 -11.33
N ASP A 954 -2.25 29.85 -10.98
CA ASP A 954 -1.73 30.93 -11.83
C ASP A 954 -0.47 30.54 -12.65
N VAL A 955 0.05 29.29 -12.52
CA VAL A 955 1.23 28.85 -13.30
C VAL A 955 1.00 28.99 -14.80
N THR A 956 1.99 29.57 -15.50
CA THR A 956 2.01 29.75 -16.96
C THR A 956 2.95 28.78 -17.67
N GLN A 957 2.82 28.68 -18.99
CA GLN A 957 3.69 27.85 -19.85
C GLN A 957 5.15 28.30 -19.77
N GLU A 958 5.38 29.63 -19.76
CA GLU A 958 6.69 30.25 -19.70
C GLU A 958 7.41 29.89 -18.41
N GLN A 959 6.68 29.95 -17.28
CA GLN A 959 7.24 29.57 -15.97
C GLN A 959 7.65 28.09 -15.93
N VAL A 960 6.86 27.20 -16.56
CA VAL A 960 7.20 25.77 -16.67
C VAL A 960 8.49 25.56 -17.48
N LYS A 961 8.65 26.23 -18.63
CA LYS A 961 9.86 26.18 -19.47
C LYS A 961 11.08 26.75 -18.71
N GLU A 962 10.89 27.88 -18.03
CA GLU A 962 11.95 28.53 -17.24
C GLU A 962 12.48 27.59 -16.13
N VAL A 963 11.59 26.98 -15.33
CA VAL A 963 12.04 26.10 -14.25
C VAL A 963 12.64 24.81 -14.76
N ALA A 964 12.18 24.27 -15.90
CA ALA A 964 12.78 23.10 -16.55
C ALA A 964 14.22 23.40 -16.99
N GLN A 965 14.43 24.52 -17.68
CA GLN A 965 15.77 24.96 -18.13
C GLN A 965 16.70 25.23 -16.94
N LYS A 966 16.21 25.97 -15.95
CA LYS A 966 17.04 26.45 -14.83
C LYS A 966 17.46 25.32 -13.89
N TYR A 967 16.54 24.45 -13.53
CA TYR A 967 16.77 23.45 -12.48
C TYR A 967 17.11 22.08 -13.03
N LEU A 968 16.41 21.59 -14.07
CA LEU A 968 16.66 20.25 -14.58
C LEU A 968 17.83 20.23 -15.56
N VAL A 969 17.80 21.06 -16.60
CA VAL A 969 18.91 21.15 -17.57
C VAL A 969 20.16 21.68 -16.87
N GLY A 970 20.02 22.76 -16.10
CA GLY A 970 21.17 23.37 -15.40
C GLY A 970 21.85 22.45 -14.39
N ALA A 971 21.14 21.54 -13.75
CA ALA A 971 21.70 20.54 -12.84
C ALA A 971 22.49 19.48 -13.61
N VAL A 972 21.93 18.97 -14.71
CA VAL A 972 22.61 17.95 -15.57
C VAL A 972 23.89 18.52 -16.20
N ASP A 973 23.83 19.77 -16.71
CA ASP A 973 24.98 20.43 -17.30
C ASP A 973 26.14 20.67 -16.33
N LYS A 974 25.82 20.92 -15.05
CA LYS A 974 26.79 21.11 -13.97
C LYS A 974 27.26 19.80 -13.32
N GLY A 975 26.56 18.67 -13.56
CA GLY A 975 26.79 17.39 -12.89
C GLY A 975 26.31 17.37 -11.44
N ASP A 976 25.31 18.20 -11.12
CA ASP A 976 24.72 18.32 -9.78
C ASP A 976 23.62 17.28 -9.53
N GLU A 977 23.16 16.56 -10.57
CA GLU A 977 22.21 15.47 -10.43
C GLU A 977 22.80 14.28 -9.65
N ARG A 978 21.95 13.57 -8.92
CA ARG A 978 22.29 12.33 -8.23
C ARG A 978 21.44 11.20 -8.75
N ILE A 979 22.09 10.07 -9.03
CA ILE A 979 21.46 8.90 -9.66
C ILE A 979 21.77 7.68 -8.83
N ALA A 980 20.75 6.88 -8.56
CA ALA A 980 20.93 5.57 -7.93
C ALA A 980 20.06 4.53 -8.62
N PHE A 981 20.60 3.30 -8.76
CA PHE A 981 19.90 2.14 -9.28
C PHE A 981 20.16 0.91 -8.41
N LEU A 982 19.14 0.04 -8.34
CA LEU A 982 19.19 -1.25 -7.66
C LEU A 982 18.75 -2.32 -8.64
N GLY A 983 19.40 -3.49 -8.62
CA GLY A 983 19.04 -4.64 -9.43
C GLY A 983 20.22 -5.56 -9.67
N GLU A 984 20.06 -6.57 -10.54
CA GLU A 984 21.13 -7.48 -10.90
C GLU A 984 22.33 -6.75 -11.51
N LYS A 985 23.54 -7.20 -11.20
CA LYS A 985 24.76 -6.59 -11.76
C LYS A 985 24.72 -6.66 -13.29
N HIS A 986 24.90 -5.53 -13.94
CA HIS A 986 24.84 -5.43 -15.39
C HIS A 986 26.11 -4.75 -15.95
N PRO A 987 26.63 -5.18 -17.11
CA PRO A 987 27.86 -4.64 -17.70
C PRO A 987 27.86 -3.10 -17.91
N TRP A 988 26.71 -2.49 -18.17
CA TRP A 988 26.63 -1.03 -18.32
C TRP A 988 26.97 -0.24 -17.03
N ALA A 989 26.89 -0.87 -15.88
CA ALA A 989 27.29 -0.29 -14.60
C ALA A 989 28.80 -0.47 -14.32
N ASP A 990 29.52 -1.27 -15.11
CA ASP A 990 30.96 -1.52 -14.99
C ASP A 990 31.82 -0.59 -15.88
N ASP A 991 31.23 0.42 -16.52
CA ASP A 991 31.90 1.37 -17.42
C ASP A 991 32.84 2.36 -16.69
N GLY A 992 33.00 2.25 -15.40
CA GLY A 992 33.81 3.12 -14.54
C GLY A 992 33.14 4.46 -14.20
N SER A 993 31.94 4.74 -14.71
CA SER A 993 31.15 5.94 -14.37
C SER A 993 30.25 5.77 -13.15
N TRP A 994 30.06 4.53 -12.70
CA TRP A 994 29.25 4.16 -11.55
C TRP A 994 30.10 3.78 -10.36
N THR A 995 29.70 4.22 -9.19
CA THR A 995 30.20 3.69 -7.91
C THR A 995 29.33 2.49 -7.52
N LEU A 996 29.92 1.30 -7.56
CA LEU A 996 29.26 0.07 -7.06
C LEU A 996 29.31 0.09 -5.54
N ARG A 997 28.16 -0.09 -4.89
CA ARG A 997 28.04 -0.21 -3.43
C ARG A 997 27.34 -1.50 -3.09
N GLU A 998 28.10 -2.47 -2.59
CA GLU A 998 27.54 -3.72 -2.12
C GLU A 998 26.80 -3.52 -0.78
N MET A 999 25.70 -4.22 -0.68
CA MET A 999 24.89 -4.29 0.55
C MET A 999 25.38 -5.45 1.43
N ASN A 1000 26.74 -5.59 1.57
CA ASN A 1000 27.37 -6.73 2.27
C ASN A 1000 26.69 -7.01 3.61
N VAL A 1001 26.17 -8.19 3.74
CA VAL A 1001 25.66 -8.77 4.98
C VAL A 1001 26.66 -9.81 5.47
N ALA A 1002 26.74 -9.96 6.77
CA ALA A 1002 27.65 -10.86 7.45
C ALA A 1002 27.50 -12.32 6.95
N GLY A 1003 28.60 -12.92 6.48
CA GLY A 1003 28.63 -14.32 6.09
C GLY A 1003 29.37 -14.63 4.77
N ALA A 1004 29.53 -13.68 3.86
CA ALA A 1004 30.40 -13.87 2.71
C ALA A 1004 31.86 -13.67 3.16
N SER A 1005 32.50 -14.77 3.58
CA SER A 1005 33.94 -14.85 3.67
C SER A 1005 34.52 -14.49 2.30
N SER A 1006 35.37 -13.47 2.29
CA SER A 1006 36.27 -13.19 1.16
C SER A 1006 37.08 -14.46 0.84
N GLU A 1007 36.78 -15.11 -0.25
CA GLU A 1007 37.69 -15.86 -1.06
C GLU A 1007 37.94 -15.17 -2.39
#